data_632ef13f03b21dbdd184289bd927e8ef
#
_entry.id   632ef13f03b21dbdd184289bd927e8ef
#
_cell.length_a   1.000
_cell.length_b   1.000
_cell.length_c   1.000
_cell.angle_alpha   90.00
_cell.angle_beta   90.00
_cell.angle_gamma   90.00
#
_symmetry.space_group_name_H-M   'P 1'
#
loop_
_entity.id
_entity.type
_entity.pdbx_description
1 polymer ?
#
loop_
_entity_poly.entity_id
_entity_poly.type
_entity_poly.pdbx_seq_one_letter_code
_entity_poly.pdbx_strand_id
1 'polypeptide(L)'
;MSSETFLDHKPFLSDSFDVHAYANAILQGKVYRPDEKSEGGSKADKEKGDGDVGAELARLNYGIEHVTRQLRQEITSSYPLLLSHLTTSLSLSSHLSPIRSSLSSLSTSIDRLHTKIHTPYSNLSLLVARQQVLGLVTDLTRRASRFVLLARRLEGQLKKMEESEKGKVEGERERELAKAALSVAELDALLKPPSNEEEEEINDAQQIPLQELEFVEAYLSVIDKARDTIIQEMESMVVSGLADLNQSLLSSSLQTAHNLRLLPDLVSNLIADLNDAVTLRVTKAFDSAGIGKEVAAKEGATSHSAIKFSRGRPATEPNSSNTQLWVNTLWSRLEKVVEDVANCCIKVYTLEKVLKLKKDAVTGVEFLDEVMKTLDEKPSFAFWTTLAKAFESQSKDAIRSSPWLQQALSTGYPRLLRLFHDFFAKIAVHTDTVYTRDYQSTEAVLVLRSVSVFETLYLSRSTTRMNDSISAALSSYLSARGNPPGPGDGVSIARTITNELDSARFDPLLVRTVARNAGKVLDGFIKRIDAMLVKDFTATSLIGPNATPAQVVNAQLVGCLYHCWLNVQYMQQDFVGKVWETLSPSVDLLKSTYKRVTDLLDSSLRKEFVSILTRIHKVDFSKPMDPMTMGSGGGSPYMQDLIDKLSFVRSEILGRMSLGEMMKEWVIDLSRYIIKTFLLHASIARPLGESGKLKLTGDMTELEMGITNLLNTGRVQGSRGGMKVEKIGEEYLALRSFRTLLFSDDSNLSNPVETVHLPPIIILNHILVLSAKFKLPNDVHNWTEHEYVLWIEKHDQEEQLNLIEKSLNAQLKNAEEGGEDDLYVKLVREVLDHARHDEDETPGVR
;
A
#
# COMPACT_ATOMS: atom_id res chain seq x y z
N MET A 1 13.63 -25.48 -38.00
CA MET A 1 12.77 -26.43 -37.28
C MET A 1 13.68 -27.19 -36.32
N SER A 2 13.71 -26.81 -35.09
CA SER A 2 14.51 -27.48 -34.02
C SER A 2 13.87 -28.83 -33.74
N SER A 3 14.58 -29.90 -34.11
CA SER A 3 14.24 -31.24 -33.65
C SER A 3 14.48 -31.32 -32.15
N GLU A 4 13.42 -31.38 -31.37
CA GLU A 4 13.50 -31.77 -29.98
C GLU A 4 14.19 -33.12 -29.89
N THR A 5 15.39 -33.14 -29.35
CA THR A 5 16.13 -34.40 -29.10
C THR A 5 15.39 -35.12 -27.97
N PHE A 6 14.75 -36.25 -28.31
CA PHE A 6 13.94 -37.09 -27.42
C PHE A 6 14.74 -37.72 -26.27
N LEU A 7 16.04 -37.49 -26.24
CA LEU A 7 16.98 -37.95 -25.22
C LEU A 7 17.86 -36.77 -24.75
N ASP A 8 17.85 -36.50 -23.47
CA ASP A 8 18.78 -35.53 -22.90
C ASP A 8 20.16 -36.22 -22.73
N HIS A 9 21.14 -35.79 -23.52
CA HIS A 9 22.47 -36.36 -23.50
C HIS A 9 23.36 -35.83 -22.36
N LYS A 10 22.91 -34.80 -21.62
CA LYS A 10 23.71 -34.17 -20.56
C LYS A 10 24.25 -35.15 -19.48
N PRO A 11 23.44 -36.11 -19.00
CA PRO A 11 23.92 -37.04 -17.98
C PRO A 11 25.11 -37.91 -18.46
N PHE A 12 25.17 -38.21 -19.79
CA PHE A 12 26.22 -39.08 -20.35
C PHE A 12 27.53 -38.35 -20.70
N LEU A 13 27.51 -37.01 -20.66
CA LEU A 13 28.67 -36.15 -20.93
C LEU A 13 29.43 -35.76 -19.66
N SER A 14 28.96 -36.18 -18.49
CA SER A 14 29.60 -35.88 -17.22
C SER A 14 30.76 -36.85 -16.96
N ASP A 15 31.91 -36.31 -16.55
CA ASP A 15 33.07 -37.11 -16.15
C ASP A 15 32.81 -38.03 -14.95
N SER A 16 31.72 -37.78 -14.21
CA SER A 16 31.29 -38.59 -13.05
C SER A 16 30.20 -39.61 -13.39
N PHE A 17 29.94 -39.86 -14.68
CA PHE A 17 28.89 -40.80 -15.10
C PHE A 17 29.26 -42.25 -14.79
N ASP A 18 28.49 -42.89 -13.92
CA ASP A 18 28.63 -44.32 -13.60
C ASP A 18 27.50 -45.12 -14.21
N VAL A 19 27.84 -46.03 -15.11
CA VAL A 19 26.92 -46.90 -15.84
C VAL A 19 26.09 -47.76 -14.90
N HIS A 20 26.69 -48.27 -13.82
CA HIS A 20 25.99 -49.15 -12.87
C HIS A 20 25.01 -48.38 -11.99
N ALA A 21 25.37 -47.16 -11.57
CA ALA A 21 24.49 -46.30 -10.84
C ALA A 21 23.31 -45.82 -11.69
N TYR A 22 23.56 -45.53 -12.97
CA TYR A 22 22.51 -45.17 -13.93
C TYR A 22 21.53 -46.33 -14.17
N ALA A 23 22.03 -47.53 -14.40
CA ALA A 23 21.18 -48.70 -14.59
C ALA A 23 20.34 -49.04 -13.35
N ASN A 24 20.92 -48.93 -12.16
CA ASN A 24 20.20 -49.13 -10.90
C ASN A 24 19.14 -48.06 -10.64
N ALA A 25 19.37 -46.82 -11.04
CA ALA A 25 18.38 -45.75 -10.93
C ALA A 25 17.18 -46.03 -11.82
N ILE A 26 17.38 -46.47 -13.05
CA ILE A 26 16.30 -46.85 -13.98
C ILE A 26 15.51 -48.04 -13.43
N LEU A 27 16.20 -49.08 -12.94
CA LEU A 27 15.53 -50.24 -12.35
C LEU A 27 14.73 -49.92 -11.08
N GLN A 28 15.09 -48.82 -10.39
CA GLN A 28 14.32 -48.31 -9.21
C GLN A 28 13.28 -47.26 -9.55
N GLY A 29 13.11 -46.86 -10.82
CA GLY A 29 12.15 -45.82 -11.25
C GLY A 29 12.55 -44.41 -10.79
N LYS A 30 13.85 -44.15 -10.55
CA LYS A 30 14.37 -42.85 -10.11
C LYS A 30 15.15 -42.14 -11.21
N VAL A 31 15.09 -40.84 -11.26
CA VAL A 31 15.91 -40.04 -12.20
C VAL A 31 17.35 -40.00 -11.74
N TYR A 32 18.27 -40.44 -12.62
CA TYR A 32 19.73 -40.42 -12.36
C TYR A 32 20.24 -38.95 -12.39
N ARG A 33 20.99 -38.58 -11.35
CA ARG A 33 21.73 -37.29 -11.29
C ARG A 33 23.19 -37.60 -10.93
N PRO A 34 24.16 -37.23 -11.78
CA PRO A 34 25.56 -37.64 -11.61
C PRO A 34 26.26 -37.00 -10.41
N ASP A 35 25.73 -35.95 -9.80
CA ASP A 35 26.44 -35.16 -8.79
C ASP A 35 26.04 -35.45 -7.32
N GLU A 36 25.12 -36.38 -7.05
CA GLU A 36 24.76 -36.73 -5.67
C GLU A 36 25.58 -37.91 -5.16
N LYS A 37 26.68 -37.60 -4.45
CA LYS A 37 27.37 -38.58 -3.60
C LYS A 37 26.46 -38.99 -2.45
N SER A 38 26.09 -40.25 -2.41
CA SER A 38 25.29 -40.86 -1.36
C SER A 38 25.98 -40.77 0.00
N GLU A 39 25.48 -39.90 0.90
CA GLU A 39 25.61 -40.18 2.32
C GLU A 39 24.23 -40.52 2.90
N GLY A 40 24.28 -41.63 3.63
CA GLY A 40 23.13 -42.45 3.94
C GLY A 40 22.06 -41.84 4.82
N GLY A 41 20.93 -42.42 4.68
CA GLY A 41 19.99 -42.55 5.80
C GLY A 41 18.60 -41.96 5.61
N SER A 42 17.71 -42.84 5.19
CA SER A 42 16.37 -42.98 5.76
C SER A 42 15.21 -42.14 5.22
N LYS A 43 14.32 -42.93 4.70
CA LYS A 43 12.82 -42.86 4.70
C LYS A 43 12.11 -42.09 3.62
N ALA A 44 11.69 -42.91 2.71
CA ALA A 44 10.24 -43.07 2.34
C ALA A 44 9.52 -41.86 1.75
N ASP A 45 9.41 -41.92 0.42
CA ASP A 45 8.05 -41.94 -0.07
C ASP A 45 7.98 -42.74 -1.38
N LYS A 46 7.09 -43.70 -1.39
CA LYS A 46 6.79 -44.59 -2.49
C LYS A 46 5.88 -43.82 -3.46
N GLU A 47 6.40 -43.37 -4.54
CA GLU A 47 5.61 -43.31 -5.75
C GLU A 47 6.09 -44.39 -6.69
N LYS A 48 5.36 -45.47 -6.77
CA LYS A 48 5.44 -46.48 -7.80
C LYS A 48 5.03 -45.88 -9.13
N GLY A 49 5.99 -45.36 -9.85
CA GLY A 49 5.89 -45.28 -11.28
C GLY A 49 6.41 -46.61 -11.81
N ASP A 50 5.56 -47.38 -12.44
CA ASP A 50 5.90 -48.58 -13.19
C ASP A 50 6.76 -48.14 -14.38
N GLY A 51 8.06 -48.01 -14.13
CA GLY A 51 9.04 -47.63 -15.15
C GLY A 51 9.21 -48.81 -16.10
N ASP A 52 8.55 -48.74 -17.24
CA ASP A 52 8.79 -49.68 -18.32
C ASP A 52 10.25 -49.61 -18.77
N VAL A 53 11.05 -50.50 -18.20
CA VAL A 53 12.46 -50.66 -18.52
C VAL A 53 12.67 -50.90 -20.02
N GLY A 54 11.68 -51.47 -20.69
CA GLY A 54 11.63 -51.67 -22.12
C GLY A 54 11.60 -50.33 -22.90
N ALA A 55 10.83 -49.38 -22.37
CA ALA A 55 10.70 -48.06 -22.99
C ALA A 55 12.02 -47.24 -22.88
N GLU A 56 12.72 -47.33 -21.73
CA GLU A 56 13.99 -46.63 -21.58
C GLU A 56 15.14 -47.30 -22.40
N LEU A 57 15.15 -48.62 -22.52
CA LEU A 57 16.06 -49.32 -23.39
C LEU A 57 15.83 -48.99 -24.87
N ALA A 58 14.58 -48.92 -25.28
CA ALA A 58 14.22 -48.50 -26.63
C ALA A 58 14.65 -47.05 -26.90
N ARG A 59 14.59 -46.17 -25.92
CA ARG A 59 15.01 -44.76 -25.99
C ARG A 59 16.48 -44.61 -26.14
N LEU A 60 17.29 -45.40 -25.36
CA LEU A 60 18.73 -45.43 -25.48
C LEU A 60 19.20 -45.99 -26.83
N ASN A 61 18.57 -47.06 -27.31
CA ASN A 61 18.89 -47.65 -28.63
C ASN A 61 18.57 -46.66 -29.75
N TYR A 62 17.48 -45.95 -29.68
CA TYR A 62 17.15 -44.91 -30.64
C TYR A 62 18.20 -43.79 -30.65
N GLY A 63 18.65 -43.36 -29.45
CA GLY A 63 19.72 -42.36 -29.31
C GLY A 63 21.03 -42.81 -29.98
N ILE A 64 21.44 -44.07 -29.77
CA ILE A 64 22.64 -44.66 -30.37
C ILE A 64 22.51 -44.73 -31.90
N GLU A 65 21.36 -45.15 -32.41
CA GLU A 65 21.13 -45.17 -33.86
C GLU A 65 21.15 -43.78 -34.49
N HIS A 66 20.55 -42.81 -33.80
CA HIS A 66 20.54 -41.44 -34.26
C HIS A 66 21.93 -40.82 -34.34
N VAL A 67 22.76 -40.97 -33.29
CA VAL A 67 24.15 -40.49 -33.29
C VAL A 67 24.98 -41.23 -34.36
N THR A 68 24.81 -42.54 -34.51
CA THR A 68 25.52 -43.34 -35.52
C THR A 68 25.16 -42.89 -36.95
N ARG A 69 23.90 -42.53 -37.17
CA ARG A 69 23.41 -42.01 -38.48
C ARG A 69 24.00 -40.63 -38.79
N GLN A 70 24.04 -39.74 -37.79
CA GLN A 70 24.71 -38.44 -37.94
C GLN A 70 26.20 -38.59 -38.23
N LEU A 71 26.91 -39.47 -37.51
CA LEU A 71 28.34 -39.70 -37.72
C LEU A 71 28.65 -40.27 -39.10
N ARG A 72 27.78 -41.18 -39.61
CA ARG A 72 27.89 -41.66 -41.01
C ARG A 72 27.63 -40.56 -42.03
N GLN A 73 26.74 -39.69 -41.75
CA GLN A 73 26.38 -38.58 -42.65
C GLN A 73 27.52 -37.58 -42.75
N GLU A 74 28.19 -37.27 -41.66
CA GLU A 74 29.38 -36.39 -41.63
C GLU A 74 30.56 -37.01 -42.35
N ILE A 75 30.81 -38.32 -42.17
CA ILE A 75 31.88 -39.03 -42.85
C ILE A 75 31.63 -39.05 -44.37
N THR A 76 30.38 -39.31 -44.81
CA THR A 76 30.07 -39.33 -46.24
C THR A 76 30.10 -37.95 -46.92
N SER A 77 29.84 -36.90 -46.18
CA SER A 77 29.91 -35.52 -46.71
C SER A 77 31.34 -35.02 -46.93
N SER A 78 32.26 -35.49 -46.08
CA SER A 78 33.67 -35.07 -46.12
C SER A 78 34.54 -35.94 -47.09
N TYR A 79 34.04 -37.13 -47.48
CA TYR A 79 34.77 -38.04 -48.35
C TYR A 79 35.19 -37.48 -49.72
N PRO A 80 34.32 -36.74 -50.45
CA PRO A 80 34.69 -36.16 -51.74
C PRO A 80 35.79 -35.11 -51.67
N LEU A 81 35.84 -34.38 -50.51
CA LEU A 81 36.84 -33.34 -50.27
C LEU A 81 38.25 -33.92 -50.06
N LEU A 82 38.34 -35.05 -49.36
CA LEU A 82 39.62 -35.78 -49.16
C LEU A 82 40.16 -36.34 -50.49
N LEU A 83 39.28 -36.82 -51.37
CA LEU A 83 39.69 -37.36 -52.70
C LEU A 83 40.23 -36.28 -53.63
N SER A 84 39.65 -35.07 -53.58
CA SER A 84 40.11 -33.94 -54.36
C SER A 84 41.50 -33.43 -53.94
N HIS A 85 41.82 -33.51 -52.66
CA HIS A 85 43.14 -33.14 -52.17
C HIS A 85 44.26 -34.16 -52.57
N LEU A 86 43.89 -35.42 -52.69
CA LEU A 86 44.84 -36.43 -53.15
C LEU A 86 45.24 -36.26 -54.60
N THR A 87 44.30 -35.95 -55.48
CA THR A 87 44.50 -35.71 -56.91
C THR A 87 45.33 -34.48 -57.20
N THR A 88 45.12 -33.38 -56.43
CA THR A 88 45.90 -32.14 -56.59
C THR A 88 47.34 -32.28 -56.10
N SER A 89 47.63 -33.17 -55.12
CA SER A 89 48.95 -33.44 -54.63
C SER A 89 49.82 -34.20 -55.63
N LEU A 90 49.20 -35.08 -56.42
CA LEU A 90 49.95 -35.87 -57.47
C LEU A 90 50.30 -35.03 -58.69
N SER A 91 49.51 -34.02 -59.04
CA SER A 91 49.82 -33.15 -60.20
C SER A 91 50.94 -32.14 -59.88
N LEU A 92 51.17 -31.84 -58.60
CA LEU A 92 52.19 -30.87 -58.18
C LEU A 92 53.61 -31.45 -58.27
N SER A 93 53.76 -32.76 -58.10
CA SER A 93 55.07 -33.38 -58.10
C SER A 93 55.75 -33.40 -59.47
N SER A 94 54.97 -33.43 -60.57
CA SER A 94 55.51 -33.48 -61.95
C SER A 94 56.05 -32.14 -62.47
N HIS A 95 55.65 -31.03 -61.84
CA HIS A 95 56.07 -29.66 -62.28
C HIS A 95 57.33 -29.17 -61.53
N LEU A 96 57.80 -29.89 -60.53
CA LEU A 96 58.93 -29.46 -59.74
C LEU A 96 60.32 -29.85 -60.28
N SER A 97 60.35 -30.70 -61.29
CA SER A 97 61.63 -31.21 -61.83
C SER A 97 62.47 -30.15 -62.58
N PRO A 98 61.90 -29.32 -63.43
CA PRO A 98 62.67 -28.31 -64.22
C PRO A 98 63.08 -27.10 -63.34
N ILE A 99 62.39 -26.85 -62.20
CA ILE A 99 62.71 -25.75 -61.32
C ILE A 99 63.96 -25.97 -60.55
N ARG A 100 64.27 -27.24 -60.27
CA ARG A 100 65.45 -27.64 -59.48
C ARG A 100 66.78 -27.38 -60.17
N SER A 101 66.83 -27.44 -61.50
CA SER A 101 68.11 -27.23 -62.23
C SER A 101 68.46 -25.73 -62.35
N SER A 102 67.43 -24.85 -62.46
CA SER A 102 67.66 -23.40 -62.56
C SER A 102 68.01 -22.79 -61.18
N LEU A 103 67.60 -23.45 -60.09
CA LEU A 103 67.92 -23.06 -58.74
C LEU A 103 69.38 -23.33 -58.34
N SER A 104 69.99 -24.41 -58.93
CA SER A 104 71.36 -24.74 -58.63
C SER A 104 72.34 -23.73 -59.27
N SER A 105 72.05 -23.17 -60.45
CA SER A 105 72.94 -22.17 -61.08
C SER A 105 72.83 -20.83 -60.41
N LEU A 106 71.64 -20.51 -59.86
CA LEU A 106 71.38 -19.28 -59.08
C LEU A 106 72.15 -19.34 -57.71
N SER A 107 72.19 -20.53 -57.09
CA SER A 107 72.83 -20.71 -55.81
C SER A 107 74.34 -20.40 -55.88
N THR A 108 75.04 -20.86 -56.97
CA THR A 108 76.47 -20.54 -57.07
C THR A 108 76.78 -19.06 -57.32
N SER A 109 75.92 -18.33 -57.93
CA SER A 109 76.06 -16.86 -58.12
C SER A 109 75.75 -16.10 -56.86
N ILE A 110 74.86 -16.65 -56.10
CA ILE A 110 74.49 -16.09 -54.76
C ILE A 110 75.63 -16.30 -53.76
N ASP A 111 76.33 -17.51 -53.81
CA ASP A 111 77.41 -17.77 -52.88
C ASP A 111 78.61 -16.83 -53.09
N ARG A 112 78.84 -16.42 -54.32
CA ARG A 112 79.90 -15.41 -54.61
C ARG A 112 79.54 -14.02 -54.14
N LEU A 113 78.33 -13.66 -54.22
CA LEU A 113 77.79 -12.39 -53.68
C LEU A 113 77.73 -12.38 -52.14
N HIS A 114 77.35 -13.55 -51.59
CA HIS A 114 77.26 -13.75 -50.15
C HIS A 114 78.66 -13.58 -49.48
N THR A 115 79.72 -14.15 -50.04
CA THR A 115 81.08 -13.99 -49.48
C THR A 115 81.58 -12.52 -49.54
N LYS A 116 81.18 -11.73 -50.57
CA LYS A 116 81.60 -10.34 -50.71
C LYS A 116 80.87 -9.41 -49.77
N ILE A 117 79.63 -9.79 -49.36
CA ILE A 117 78.78 -8.96 -48.50
C ILE A 117 78.86 -9.45 -47.05
N HIS A 118 79.12 -10.75 -46.84
CA HIS A 118 79.08 -11.36 -45.53
C HIS A 118 80.10 -10.83 -44.55
N THR A 119 81.38 -10.58 -45.01
CA THR A 119 82.44 -10.10 -44.11
C THR A 119 82.14 -8.64 -43.57
N PRO A 120 81.82 -7.64 -44.39
CA PRO A 120 81.47 -6.34 -43.86
C PRO A 120 80.13 -6.35 -43.10
N TYR A 121 79.18 -7.22 -43.56
CA TYR A 121 77.90 -7.34 -42.83
C TYR A 121 78.05 -8.01 -41.48
N SER A 122 78.87 -9.04 -41.37
CA SER A 122 79.18 -9.71 -40.05
C SER A 122 79.85 -8.72 -39.08
N ASN A 123 80.79 -7.89 -39.60
CA ASN A 123 81.43 -6.89 -38.76
C ASN A 123 80.48 -5.76 -38.34
N LEU A 124 79.61 -5.38 -39.27
CA LEU A 124 78.55 -4.35 -38.97
C LEU A 124 77.51 -4.92 -38.01
N SER A 125 77.11 -6.21 -38.21
CA SER A 125 76.17 -6.86 -37.29
C SER A 125 76.77 -7.04 -35.88
N LEU A 126 78.11 -7.36 -35.79
CA LEU A 126 78.76 -7.43 -34.52
C LEU A 126 78.87 -6.04 -33.81
N LEU A 127 79.06 -4.95 -34.58
CA LEU A 127 79.10 -3.60 -34.03
C LEU A 127 77.66 -3.13 -33.60
N VAL A 128 76.66 -3.48 -34.42
CA VAL A 128 75.24 -3.18 -34.06
C VAL A 128 74.83 -3.99 -32.82
N ALA A 129 75.22 -5.30 -32.80
CA ALA A 129 74.96 -6.11 -31.59
C ALA A 129 75.70 -5.59 -30.34
N ARG A 130 76.94 -5.11 -30.47
CA ARG A 130 77.67 -4.46 -29.35
C ARG A 130 76.99 -3.14 -28.92
N GLN A 131 76.54 -2.33 -29.89
CA GLN A 131 75.78 -1.09 -29.62
C GLN A 131 74.45 -1.42 -28.92
N GLN A 132 73.75 -2.45 -29.36
CA GLN A 132 72.52 -2.92 -28.72
C GLN A 132 72.78 -3.39 -27.29
N VAL A 133 73.81 -4.20 -27.07
CA VAL A 133 74.22 -4.67 -25.73
C VAL A 133 74.61 -3.50 -24.82
N LEU A 134 75.38 -2.52 -25.35
CA LEU A 134 75.75 -1.29 -24.56
C LEU A 134 74.51 -0.48 -24.26
N GLY A 135 73.56 -0.36 -25.20
CA GLY A 135 72.26 0.27 -24.97
C GLY A 135 71.46 -0.42 -23.85
N LEU A 136 71.36 -1.77 -23.93
CA LEU A 136 70.74 -2.56 -22.89
C LEU A 136 71.41 -2.42 -21.51
N VAL A 137 72.73 -2.45 -21.47
CA VAL A 137 73.51 -2.28 -20.21
C VAL A 137 73.31 -0.89 -19.62
N THR A 138 73.28 0.19 -20.44
CA THR A 138 73.04 1.56 -19.98
C THR A 138 71.61 1.70 -19.45
N ASP A 139 70.63 1.10 -20.12
CA ASP A 139 69.26 1.15 -19.64
C ASP A 139 69.05 0.31 -18.38
N LEU A 140 69.70 -0.88 -18.34
CA LEU A 140 69.68 -1.71 -17.13
C LEU A 140 70.33 -0.95 -15.94
N THR A 141 71.50 -0.32 -16.15
CA THR A 141 72.19 0.43 -15.10
C THR A 141 71.38 1.65 -14.64
N ARG A 142 70.70 2.32 -15.56
CA ARG A 142 69.77 3.44 -15.23
C ARG A 142 68.62 2.96 -14.40
N ARG A 143 67.95 1.86 -14.80
CA ARG A 143 66.85 1.26 -14.06
C ARG A 143 67.33 0.72 -12.70
N ALA A 144 68.48 0.05 -12.63
CA ALA A 144 69.06 -0.44 -11.39
C ALA A 144 69.44 0.69 -10.41
N SER A 145 70.01 1.81 -10.89
CA SER A 145 70.31 2.95 -10.03
C SER A 145 69.04 3.62 -9.52
N ARG A 146 67.97 3.70 -10.37
CA ARG A 146 66.65 4.22 -9.94
C ARG A 146 66.04 3.34 -8.89
N PHE A 147 66.11 2.02 -9.07
CA PHE A 147 65.64 1.01 -8.09
C PHE A 147 66.31 1.19 -6.73
N VAL A 148 67.64 1.30 -6.67
CA VAL A 148 68.42 1.46 -5.40
C VAL A 148 68.04 2.78 -4.71
N LEU A 149 67.87 3.85 -5.47
CA LEU A 149 67.47 5.13 -4.92
C LEU A 149 66.07 5.10 -4.30
N LEU A 150 65.10 4.45 -4.98
CA LEU A 150 63.75 4.26 -4.49
C LEU A 150 63.72 3.32 -3.26
N ALA A 151 64.50 2.23 -3.26
CA ALA A 151 64.60 1.31 -2.13
C ALA A 151 65.16 2.00 -0.88
N ARG A 152 66.19 2.83 -1.01
CA ARG A 152 66.72 3.64 0.11
C ARG A 152 65.70 4.72 0.58
N ARG A 153 64.94 5.30 -0.35
CA ARG A 153 63.93 6.25 0.00
C ARG A 153 62.80 5.57 0.81
N LEU A 154 62.38 4.36 0.40
CA LEU A 154 61.41 3.54 1.11
C LEU A 154 61.90 3.19 2.53
N GLU A 155 63.12 2.76 2.72
CA GLU A 155 63.70 2.53 4.06
C GLU A 155 63.67 3.75 4.95
N GLY A 156 63.98 4.95 4.37
CA GLY A 156 63.90 6.21 5.08
C GLY A 156 62.48 6.61 5.46
N GLN A 157 61.49 6.27 4.63
CA GLN A 157 60.07 6.50 4.88
C GLN A 157 59.55 5.56 5.98
N LEU A 158 59.91 4.30 5.95
CA LEU A 158 59.52 3.32 6.98
C LEU A 158 60.09 3.70 8.35
N LYS A 159 61.35 4.16 8.46
CA LYS A 159 61.94 4.64 9.72
C LYS A 159 61.21 5.84 10.27
N LYS A 160 60.76 6.77 9.39
CA LYS A 160 59.96 7.90 9.81
C LYS A 160 58.59 7.51 10.29
N MET A 161 57.98 6.48 9.69
CA MET A 161 56.70 5.88 10.17
C MET A 161 56.85 5.30 11.56
N GLU A 162 57.89 4.54 11.83
CA GLU A 162 58.18 3.98 13.16
C GLU A 162 58.52 5.05 14.19
N GLU A 163 59.19 6.14 13.80
CA GLU A 163 59.47 7.29 14.67
C GLU A 163 58.21 8.13 14.97
N SER A 164 57.30 8.26 14.00
CA SER A 164 56.04 8.99 14.20
C SER A 164 54.99 8.23 15.06
N GLU A 165 55.21 6.92 15.24
CA GLU A 165 54.43 6.12 16.18
C GLU A 165 54.67 6.56 17.64
N LYS A 166 55.80 7.17 17.96
CA LYS A 166 56.18 7.74 19.25
C LYS A 166 55.81 9.19 19.43
N GLY A 167 55.39 9.91 18.38
CA GLY A 167 55.03 11.34 18.40
C GLY A 167 53.65 11.57 17.82
N LYS A 168 52.75 12.11 18.60
CA LYS A 168 51.31 12.31 18.36
C LYS A 168 50.93 13.27 17.21
N VAL A 169 51.36 13.08 15.99
CA VAL A 169 50.90 13.87 14.83
C VAL A 169 50.29 12.92 13.80
N GLU A 170 48.96 12.65 13.95
CA GLU A 170 48.20 11.71 13.07
C GLU A 170 48.34 12.06 11.56
N GLY A 171 48.32 13.31 11.16
CA GLY A 171 48.33 13.66 9.74
C GLY A 171 49.68 13.52 9.03
N GLU A 172 50.83 13.43 9.76
CA GLU A 172 52.15 13.16 9.18
C GLU A 172 52.36 11.70 8.85
N ARG A 173 51.85 10.79 9.71
CA ARG A 173 51.91 9.33 9.49
C ARG A 173 51.16 8.94 8.21
N GLU A 174 49.97 9.48 8.00
CA GLU A 174 49.18 9.24 6.78
C GLU A 174 49.90 9.64 5.50
N ARG A 175 50.59 10.82 5.52
CA ARG A 175 51.34 11.33 4.38
C ARG A 175 52.55 10.50 4.08
N GLU A 176 53.28 10.05 5.10
CA GLU A 176 54.48 9.21 4.91
C GLU A 176 54.07 7.80 4.43
N LEU A 177 52.94 7.24 4.91
CA LEU A 177 52.39 6.00 4.42
C LEU A 177 52.01 6.08 2.92
N ALA A 178 51.34 7.16 2.50
CA ALA A 178 51.02 7.35 1.09
C ALA A 178 52.24 7.52 0.19
N LYS A 179 53.30 8.17 0.69
CA LYS A 179 54.59 8.29 -0.02
C LYS A 179 55.33 6.94 -0.09
N ALA A 180 55.29 6.16 1.00
CA ALA A 180 55.91 4.82 1.04
C ALA A 180 55.21 3.90 0.03
N ALA A 181 53.86 3.90 -0.01
CA ALA A 181 53.06 3.15 -0.96
C ALA A 181 53.36 3.55 -2.42
N LEU A 182 53.52 4.83 -2.71
CA LEU A 182 53.95 5.30 -4.04
C LEU A 182 55.35 4.78 -4.39
N SER A 183 56.28 4.80 -3.41
CA SER A 183 57.63 4.29 -3.62
C SER A 183 57.63 2.77 -3.89
N VAL A 184 56.75 2.01 -3.21
CA VAL A 184 56.57 0.56 -3.47
C VAL A 184 55.95 0.33 -4.87
N ALA A 185 54.96 1.11 -5.24
CA ALA A 185 54.33 1.00 -6.57
C ALA A 185 55.31 1.36 -7.70
N GLU A 186 56.18 2.36 -7.52
CA GLU A 186 57.25 2.69 -8.48
C GLU A 186 58.29 1.59 -8.58
N LEU A 187 58.64 0.96 -7.45
CA LEU A 187 59.53 -0.24 -7.42
C LEU A 187 58.89 -1.41 -8.14
N ASP A 188 57.63 -1.71 -7.91
CA ASP A 188 56.91 -2.75 -8.60
C ASP A 188 56.79 -2.52 -10.11
N ALA A 189 56.58 -1.30 -10.51
CA ALA A 189 56.52 -0.89 -11.92
C ALA A 189 57.89 -1.06 -12.62
N LEU A 190 59.01 -0.90 -11.87
CA LEU A 190 60.36 -1.14 -12.39
C LEU A 190 60.72 -2.61 -12.46
N LEU A 191 60.16 -3.42 -11.58
CA LEU A 191 60.34 -4.89 -11.52
C LEU A 191 59.52 -5.64 -12.58
N LYS A 192 58.31 -5.15 -12.91
CA LYS A 192 57.50 -5.75 -13.96
C LYS A 192 58.00 -5.33 -15.34
N PRO A 193 58.22 -6.23 -16.29
CA PRO A 193 58.46 -5.83 -17.66
C PRO A 193 57.28 -5.02 -18.19
N PRO A 194 57.49 -3.97 -18.97
CA PRO A 194 56.42 -3.21 -19.55
C PRO A 194 55.58 -4.13 -20.45
N SER A 195 54.37 -4.36 -20.06
CA SER A 195 53.36 -5.02 -20.90
C SER A 195 52.76 -3.92 -21.80
N ASN A 196 53.47 -3.58 -22.90
CA ASN A 196 52.93 -2.66 -23.89
C ASN A 196 52.05 -3.42 -24.86
N GLU A 197 50.77 -3.40 -24.64
CA GLU A 197 49.77 -3.76 -25.65
C GLU A 197 49.57 -2.64 -26.69
N GLU A 198 50.20 -1.47 -26.55
CA GLU A 198 49.96 -0.30 -27.44
C GLU A 198 51.17 0.19 -28.23
N GLU A 199 52.37 -0.44 -28.14
CA GLU A 199 53.54 -0.07 -28.98
C GLU A 199 54.16 -1.31 -29.67
N GLU A 200 53.41 -1.92 -30.58
CA GLU A 200 53.85 -3.00 -31.47
C GLU A 200 54.62 -2.47 -32.71
N GLU A 201 55.28 -1.32 -32.70
CA GLU A 201 56.21 -0.98 -33.77
C GLU A 201 57.48 -0.29 -33.21
N ILE A 202 58.63 -0.96 -33.39
CA ILE A 202 59.98 -0.43 -33.17
C ILE A 202 60.54 -0.65 -31.74
N ASN A 203 61.02 -1.82 -31.48
CA ASN A 203 62.30 -2.21 -30.84
C ASN A 203 62.12 -3.52 -30.11
N ASP A 204 62.41 -4.59 -30.82
CA ASP A 204 62.68 -5.97 -30.32
C ASP A 204 64.01 -6.02 -29.50
N ALA A 205 64.18 -5.11 -28.56
CA ALA A 205 65.24 -5.16 -27.60
C ALA A 205 64.72 -5.91 -26.36
N GLN A 206 65.04 -7.17 -26.25
CA GLN A 206 64.82 -7.98 -25.04
C GLN A 206 65.26 -7.18 -23.82
N GLN A 207 64.35 -6.52 -23.14
CA GLN A 207 64.65 -5.83 -21.89
C GLN A 207 64.94 -6.90 -20.84
N ILE A 208 66.16 -6.93 -20.34
CA ILE A 208 66.58 -7.85 -19.27
C ILE A 208 65.80 -7.49 -18.00
N PRO A 209 65.06 -8.46 -17.40
CA PRO A 209 64.31 -8.20 -16.17
C PRO A 209 65.32 -7.89 -15.03
N LEU A 210 64.98 -6.84 -14.24
CA LEU A 210 65.80 -6.45 -13.08
C LEU A 210 65.87 -7.53 -12.02
N GLN A 211 64.93 -8.47 -12.01
CA GLN A 211 64.81 -9.59 -11.04
C GLN A 211 66.00 -10.57 -11.13
N GLU A 212 66.71 -10.66 -12.24
CA GLU A 212 67.85 -11.58 -12.43
C GLU A 212 69.16 -11.06 -11.79
N LEU A 213 69.12 -9.86 -11.18
CA LEU A 213 70.34 -9.31 -10.55
C LEU A 213 70.37 -9.67 -9.05
N GLU A 214 71.47 -10.29 -8.59
CA GLU A 214 71.66 -10.78 -7.21
C GLU A 214 71.36 -9.70 -6.15
N PHE A 215 71.75 -8.42 -6.40
CA PHE A 215 71.51 -7.36 -5.44
C PHE A 215 70.03 -7.02 -5.33
N VAL A 216 69.24 -7.19 -6.40
CA VAL A 216 67.79 -6.94 -6.39
C VAL A 216 67.09 -7.97 -5.53
N GLU A 217 67.52 -9.24 -5.61
CA GLU A 217 66.99 -10.33 -4.79
C GLU A 217 67.16 -10.05 -3.28
N ALA A 218 68.28 -9.49 -2.87
CA ALA A 218 68.50 -9.08 -1.49
C ALA A 218 67.52 -7.97 -1.03
N TYR A 219 67.16 -7.03 -1.91
CA TYR A 219 66.17 -5.98 -1.59
C TYR A 219 64.74 -6.44 -1.69
N LEU A 220 64.40 -7.43 -2.50
CA LEU A 220 63.01 -7.98 -2.62
C LEU A 220 62.47 -8.39 -1.28
N SER A 221 63.23 -9.08 -0.44
CA SER A 221 62.75 -9.47 0.90
C SER A 221 62.43 -8.29 1.83
N VAL A 222 63.12 -7.17 1.64
CA VAL A 222 62.86 -5.92 2.40
C VAL A 222 61.63 -5.20 1.83
N ILE A 223 61.50 -5.20 0.50
CA ILE A 223 60.36 -4.57 -0.19
C ILE A 223 59.08 -5.31 0.14
N ASP A 224 59.11 -6.68 0.16
CA ASP A 224 57.94 -7.50 0.50
C ASP A 224 57.51 -7.27 1.94
N LYS A 225 58.45 -7.22 2.90
CA LYS A 225 58.16 -6.86 4.29
C LYS A 225 57.59 -5.48 4.43
N ALA A 226 58.14 -4.51 3.69
CA ALA A 226 57.68 -3.14 3.67
C ALA A 226 56.24 -3.04 3.11
N ARG A 227 55.97 -3.78 2.02
CA ARG A 227 54.64 -3.90 1.41
C ARG A 227 53.63 -4.46 2.40
N ASP A 228 53.93 -5.59 3.06
CA ASP A 228 53.07 -6.22 4.05
C ASP A 228 52.75 -5.25 5.21
N THR A 229 53.77 -4.55 5.69
CA THR A 229 53.59 -3.54 6.77
C THR A 229 52.72 -2.39 6.31
N ILE A 230 52.94 -1.86 5.09
CA ILE A 230 52.10 -0.78 4.52
C ILE A 230 50.66 -1.22 4.31
N ILE A 231 50.47 -2.48 3.84
CA ILE A 231 49.12 -3.06 3.64
C ILE A 231 48.41 -3.18 4.98
N GLN A 232 49.05 -3.74 6.02
CA GLN A 232 48.44 -3.87 7.35
C GLN A 232 48.07 -2.54 7.97
N GLU A 233 48.94 -1.56 7.87
CA GLU A 233 48.70 -0.18 8.37
C GLU A 233 47.55 0.51 7.59
N MET A 234 47.56 0.33 6.26
CA MET A 234 46.50 0.85 5.39
C MET A 234 45.15 0.23 5.74
N GLU A 235 45.06 -1.07 5.88
CA GLU A 235 43.85 -1.81 6.27
C GLU A 235 43.37 -1.37 7.63
N SER A 236 44.26 -1.24 8.61
CA SER A 236 43.93 -0.71 9.95
C SER A 236 43.36 0.71 9.87
N MET A 237 43.96 1.58 9.05
CA MET A 237 43.49 2.95 8.83
C MET A 237 42.12 2.99 8.12
N VAL A 238 41.89 2.12 7.13
CA VAL A 238 40.60 2.02 6.46
C VAL A 238 39.52 1.58 7.44
N VAL A 239 39.81 0.55 8.25
CA VAL A 239 38.86 0.04 9.25
C VAL A 239 38.55 1.12 10.31
N SER A 240 39.56 1.83 10.84
CA SER A 240 39.35 2.93 11.79
C SER A 240 38.65 4.12 11.16
N GLY A 241 39.02 4.49 9.93
CA GLY A 241 38.34 5.56 9.19
C GLY A 241 36.87 5.29 8.92
N LEU A 242 36.53 4.04 8.62
CA LEU A 242 35.13 3.58 8.49
C LEU A 242 34.43 3.47 9.86
N ALA A 243 35.14 3.09 10.92
CA ALA A 243 34.57 3.00 12.25
C ALA A 243 34.15 4.39 12.76
N ASP A 244 35.03 5.36 12.61
CA ASP A 244 34.86 6.74 13.10
C ASP A 244 34.16 7.67 12.08
N LEU A 245 33.84 7.16 10.88
CA LEU A 245 33.29 7.90 9.74
C LEU A 245 34.20 9.11 9.36
N ASN A 246 35.51 8.96 9.54
CA ASN A 246 36.49 10.00 9.26
C ASN A 246 36.84 9.98 7.76
N GLN A 247 36.24 10.89 6.98
CA GLN A 247 36.43 11.00 5.53
C GLN A 247 37.88 11.34 5.13
N SER A 248 38.63 12.08 5.95
CA SER A 248 40.01 12.46 5.64
C SER A 248 40.94 11.24 5.77
N LEU A 249 40.80 10.46 6.86
CA LEU A 249 41.57 9.25 7.10
C LEU A 249 41.26 8.19 6.04
N LEU A 250 39.96 7.99 5.73
CA LEU A 250 39.52 7.07 4.69
C LEU A 250 40.01 7.48 3.31
N SER A 251 40.01 8.78 3.02
CA SER A 251 40.51 9.34 1.76
C SER A 251 42.01 9.14 1.56
N SER A 252 42.83 9.28 2.62
CA SER A 252 44.26 9.06 2.54
C SER A 252 44.59 7.57 2.45
N SER A 253 43.89 6.74 3.17
CA SER A 253 44.10 5.29 3.10
C SER A 253 43.66 4.67 1.75
N LEU A 254 42.55 5.15 1.14
CA LEU A 254 42.14 4.73 -0.21
C LEU A 254 43.12 5.25 -1.28
N GLN A 255 43.70 6.44 -1.09
CA GLN A 255 44.77 6.91 -1.97
C GLN A 255 46.00 6.02 -1.88
N THR A 256 46.33 5.53 -0.68
CA THR A 256 47.43 4.57 -0.47
C THR A 256 47.11 3.24 -1.19
N ALA A 257 45.91 2.74 -1.07
CA ALA A 257 45.46 1.54 -1.77
C ALA A 257 45.52 1.68 -3.30
N HIS A 258 45.11 2.84 -3.82
CA HIS A 258 45.21 3.14 -5.25
C HIS A 258 46.65 3.15 -5.72
N ASN A 259 47.56 3.79 -4.96
CA ASN A 259 48.99 3.84 -5.27
C ASN A 259 49.58 2.45 -5.31
N LEU A 260 49.13 1.50 -4.48
CA LEU A 260 49.54 0.09 -4.47
C LEU A 260 48.81 -0.74 -5.54
N ARG A 261 47.83 -0.18 -6.29
CA ARG A 261 46.99 -0.90 -7.23
C ARG A 261 46.13 -2.00 -6.59
N LEU A 262 45.85 -1.89 -5.31
CA LEU A 262 45.05 -2.83 -4.52
C LEU A 262 43.62 -2.28 -4.24
N LEU A 263 43.30 -1.10 -4.76
CA LEU A 263 42.06 -0.45 -4.45
C LEU A 263 40.80 -1.28 -4.80
N PRO A 264 40.65 -1.90 -5.98
CA PRO A 264 39.48 -2.71 -6.30
C PRO A 264 39.32 -3.92 -5.38
N ASP A 265 40.41 -4.63 -5.10
CA ASP A 265 40.41 -5.83 -4.25
C ASP A 265 40.06 -5.48 -2.79
N LEU A 266 40.69 -4.41 -2.28
CA LEU A 266 40.40 -3.88 -0.94
C LEU A 266 38.92 -3.51 -0.77
N VAL A 267 38.35 -2.76 -1.72
CA VAL A 267 36.95 -2.34 -1.64
C VAL A 267 36.02 -3.55 -1.77
N SER A 268 36.34 -4.51 -2.65
CA SER A 268 35.59 -5.76 -2.79
C SER A 268 35.55 -6.56 -1.48
N ASN A 269 36.73 -6.73 -0.85
CA ASN A 269 36.83 -7.44 0.44
C ASN A 269 36.08 -6.72 1.56
N LEU A 270 36.21 -5.39 1.66
CA LEU A 270 35.48 -4.61 2.65
C LEU A 270 33.96 -4.72 2.49
N ILE A 271 33.46 -4.71 1.26
CA ILE A 271 32.04 -4.88 0.99
C ILE A 271 31.60 -6.31 1.34
N ALA A 272 32.42 -7.31 1.01
CA ALA A 272 32.14 -8.69 1.38
C ALA A 272 32.07 -8.87 2.90
N ASP A 273 33.03 -8.33 3.65
CA ASP A 273 33.05 -8.38 5.11
C ASP A 273 31.84 -7.68 5.74
N LEU A 274 31.46 -6.51 5.21
CA LEU A 274 30.26 -5.80 5.67
C LEU A 274 28.99 -6.60 5.36
N ASN A 275 28.91 -7.22 4.20
CA ASN A 275 27.79 -8.06 3.79
C ASN A 275 27.68 -9.31 4.70
N ASP A 276 28.77 -9.95 4.99
CA ASP A 276 28.83 -11.12 5.87
C ASP A 276 28.46 -10.76 7.31
N ALA A 277 28.97 -9.62 7.80
CA ALA A 277 28.62 -9.09 9.12
C ALA A 277 27.12 -8.80 9.24
N VAL A 278 26.51 -8.21 8.21
CA VAL A 278 25.08 -7.93 8.16
C VAL A 278 24.27 -9.21 8.10
N THR A 279 24.64 -10.14 7.22
CA THR A 279 23.96 -11.44 7.09
C THR A 279 23.99 -12.23 8.39
N LEU A 280 25.11 -12.25 9.09
CA LEU A 280 25.25 -12.91 10.38
C LEU A 280 24.36 -12.25 11.47
N ARG A 281 24.28 -10.91 11.49
CA ARG A 281 23.45 -10.18 12.46
C ARG A 281 21.97 -10.40 12.20
N VAL A 282 21.54 -10.38 10.94
CA VAL A 282 20.17 -10.69 10.54
C VAL A 282 19.80 -12.11 10.94
N THR A 283 20.67 -13.10 10.64
CA THR A 283 20.44 -14.50 11.03
C THR A 283 20.31 -14.68 12.55
N LYS A 284 21.17 -14.02 13.33
CA LYS A 284 21.10 -14.06 14.80
C LYS A 284 19.83 -13.45 15.36
N ALA A 285 19.25 -12.43 14.70
CA ALA A 285 18.02 -11.81 15.17
C ALA A 285 16.81 -12.75 15.06
N PHE A 286 16.76 -13.56 14.00
CA PHE A 286 15.68 -14.51 13.75
C PHE A 286 15.89 -15.88 14.45
N ASP A 287 17.03 -16.10 15.11
CA ASP A 287 17.31 -17.34 15.83
C ASP A 287 16.41 -17.53 17.05
N SER A 288 15.41 -18.40 16.92
CA SER A 288 14.44 -18.71 17.99
C SER A 288 15.10 -19.39 19.18
N ALA A 289 16.13 -20.22 18.96
CA ALA A 289 16.87 -20.88 20.05
C ALA A 289 17.68 -19.86 20.86
N GLY A 290 18.27 -18.87 20.21
CA GLY A 290 18.95 -17.75 20.84
C GLY A 290 17.99 -16.87 21.65
N ILE A 291 16.79 -16.60 21.13
CA ILE A 291 15.74 -15.87 21.87
C ILE A 291 15.35 -16.64 23.14
N GLY A 292 15.14 -17.95 23.02
CA GLY A 292 14.81 -18.81 24.17
C GLY A 292 15.88 -18.78 25.28
N LYS A 293 17.17 -18.77 24.90
CA LYS A 293 18.27 -18.64 25.89
C LYS A 293 18.27 -17.28 26.60
N GLU A 294 18.02 -16.18 25.92
CA GLU A 294 17.94 -14.85 26.51
C GLU A 294 16.73 -14.71 27.44
N VAL A 295 15.58 -15.26 27.06
CA VAL A 295 14.40 -15.25 27.91
C VAL A 295 14.63 -16.05 29.16
N ALA A 296 15.19 -17.26 29.05
CA ALA A 296 15.53 -18.09 30.21
C ALA A 296 16.54 -17.40 31.16
N ALA A 297 17.51 -16.66 30.59
CA ALA A 297 18.44 -15.87 31.41
C ALA A 297 17.74 -14.71 32.15
N LYS A 298 16.78 -14.05 31.53
CA LYS A 298 15.98 -12.98 32.16
C LYS A 298 15.02 -13.52 33.22
N GLU A 299 14.40 -14.66 32.98
CA GLU A 299 13.54 -15.34 33.98
C GLU A 299 14.35 -15.80 35.20
N GLY A 300 15.58 -16.30 34.97
CA GLY A 300 16.50 -16.70 36.06
C GLY A 300 16.99 -15.52 36.90
N ALA A 301 17.03 -14.32 36.37
CA ALA A 301 17.44 -13.11 37.11
C ALA A 301 16.31 -12.52 37.96
N THR A 302 15.05 -12.81 37.62
CA THR A 302 13.86 -12.28 38.33
C THR A 302 13.34 -13.22 39.42
N SER A 303 13.71 -14.51 39.40
CA SER A 303 13.27 -15.49 40.41
C SER A 303 14.41 -15.86 41.37
N HIS A 304 14.46 -15.20 42.52
CA HIS A 304 15.37 -15.52 43.63
C HIS A 304 15.04 -16.84 44.33
N SER A 305 14.14 -17.65 43.82
CA SER A 305 13.74 -18.89 44.55
C SER A 305 13.09 -19.89 43.57
N ALA A 306 13.90 -20.68 42.88
CA ALA A 306 13.49 -22.01 42.39
C ALA A 306 14.70 -22.82 41.94
N ILE A 307 14.81 -23.97 42.57
CA ILE A 307 15.76 -25.06 42.38
C ILE A 307 16.02 -25.32 40.91
N LYS A 308 17.30 -25.21 40.50
CA LYS A 308 17.82 -25.61 39.18
C LYS A 308 17.66 -27.12 38.96
N PHE A 309 16.58 -27.56 38.38
CA PHE A 309 16.48 -28.85 37.74
C PHE A 309 15.86 -28.69 36.35
N SER A 310 16.72 -28.51 35.34
CA SER A 310 16.50 -29.08 33.99
C SER A 310 17.63 -28.63 33.09
N ARG A 311 18.60 -29.51 32.85
CA ARG A 311 19.43 -29.50 31.65
C ARG A 311 18.53 -29.88 30.47
N GLY A 312 17.53 -29.08 30.18
CA GLY A 312 16.66 -29.21 29.02
C GLY A 312 17.21 -28.39 27.88
N ARG A 313 17.05 -28.91 26.67
CA ARG A 313 17.26 -28.22 25.41
C ARG A 313 16.58 -26.85 25.46
N PRO A 314 17.22 -25.76 25.04
CA PRO A 314 16.59 -24.45 25.08
C PRO A 314 15.23 -24.52 24.37
N ALA A 315 14.20 -23.97 24.98
CA ALA A 315 12.86 -23.94 24.43
C ALA A 315 12.93 -23.17 23.09
N THR A 316 12.41 -23.76 22.04
CA THR A 316 12.32 -23.15 20.72
C THR A 316 11.01 -22.40 20.51
N GLU A 317 10.06 -22.56 21.44
CA GLU A 317 8.76 -21.93 21.41
C GLU A 317 8.37 -21.41 22.80
N PRO A 318 7.62 -20.29 22.88
CA PRO A 318 7.18 -19.71 24.14
C PRO A 318 6.04 -20.53 24.77
N ASN A 319 6.00 -20.53 26.12
CA ASN A 319 4.86 -20.99 26.89
C ASN A 319 3.88 -19.84 27.13
N SER A 320 2.63 -20.15 27.51
CA SER A 320 1.59 -19.14 27.75
C SER A 320 1.99 -18.05 28.75
N SER A 321 2.85 -18.40 29.73
CA SER A 321 3.31 -17.47 30.80
C SER A 321 4.42 -16.52 30.34
N ASN A 322 5.25 -16.87 29.36
CA ASN A 322 6.41 -16.08 28.96
C ASN A 322 6.34 -15.50 27.53
N THR A 323 5.22 -15.68 26.85
CA THR A 323 5.00 -15.19 25.48
C THR A 323 5.34 -13.70 25.32
N GLN A 324 4.97 -12.86 26.30
CA GLN A 324 5.25 -11.43 26.25
C GLN A 324 6.75 -11.12 26.35
N LEU A 325 7.49 -11.86 27.16
CA LEU A 325 8.95 -11.73 27.25
C LEU A 325 9.64 -12.13 25.95
N TRP A 326 9.15 -13.18 25.31
CA TRP A 326 9.64 -13.60 23.99
C TRP A 326 9.41 -12.52 22.93
N VAL A 327 8.20 -11.96 22.86
CA VAL A 327 7.84 -10.88 21.95
C VAL A 327 8.75 -9.67 22.20
N ASN A 328 8.90 -9.22 23.44
CA ASN A 328 9.73 -8.07 23.76
C ASN A 328 11.21 -8.32 23.42
N THR A 329 11.72 -9.53 23.65
CA THR A 329 13.10 -9.89 23.29
C THR A 329 13.30 -9.92 21.79
N LEU A 330 12.35 -10.45 21.02
CA LEU A 330 12.38 -10.43 19.56
C LEU A 330 12.47 -8.99 19.03
N TRP A 331 11.57 -8.12 19.47
CA TRP A 331 11.55 -6.74 19.01
C TRP A 331 12.82 -5.98 19.41
N SER A 332 13.35 -6.18 20.61
CA SER A 332 14.61 -5.56 21.03
C SER A 332 15.79 -6.02 20.16
N ARG A 333 15.82 -7.30 19.76
CA ARG A 333 16.84 -7.81 18.84
C ARG A 333 16.68 -7.21 17.42
N LEU A 334 15.45 -7.11 16.91
CA LEU A 334 15.19 -6.51 15.60
C LEU A 334 15.57 -5.03 15.58
N GLU A 335 15.22 -4.27 16.63
CA GLU A 335 15.62 -2.87 16.80
C GLU A 335 17.14 -2.73 16.75
N LYS A 336 17.86 -3.57 17.50
CA LYS A 336 19.33 -3.56 17.51
C LYS A 336 19.93 -3.93 16.15
N VAL A 337 19.39 -4.94 15.47
CA VAL A 337 19.86 -5.34 14.13
C VAL A 337 19.64 -4.22 13.13
N VAL A 338 18.45 -3.59 13.14
CA VAL A 338 18.15 -2.46 12.25
C VAL A 338 19.12 -1.30 12.49
N GLU A 339 19.45 -1.02 13.75
CA GLU A 339 20.44 0.00 14.10
C GLU A 339 21.86 -0.38 13.63
N ASP A 340 22.28 -1.61 13.88
CA ASP A 340 23.58 -2.12 13.42
C ASP A 340 23.71 -2.10 11.90
N VAL A 341 22.63 -2.49 11.18
CA VAL A 341 22.57 -2.44 9.72
C VAL A 341 22.60 -1.00 9.20
N ALA A 342 21.92 -0.07 9.88
CA ALA A 342 21.98 1.35 9.54
C ALA A 342 23.41 1.89 9.61
N ASN A 343 24.12 1.53 10.69
CA ASN A 343 25.52 1.93 10.85
C ASN A 343 26.42 1.32 9.78
N CYS A 344 26.19 0.04 9.39
CA CYS A 344 26.92 -0.57 8.27
C CYS A 344 26.60 0.12 6.94
N CYS A 345 25.34 0.44 6.69
CA CYS A 345 24.91 1.14 5.49
C CYS A 345 25.54 2.53 5.36
N ILE A 346 25.58 3.28 6.45
CA ILE A 346 26.22 4.61 6.51
C ILE A 346 27.72 4.49 6.16
N LYS A 347 28.39 3.44 6.64
CA LYS A 347 29.80 3.16 6.29
C LYS A 347 29.99 2.91 4.80
N VAL A 348 29.11 2.11 4.19
CA VAL A 348 29.14 1.85 2.73
C VAL A 348 28.94 3.12 1.93
N TYR A 349 27.95 3.95 2.29
CA TYR A 349 27.73 5.25 1.62
C TYR A 349 28.88 6.23 1.84
N THR A 350 29.50 6.23 3.02
CA THR A 350 30.68 7.07 3.28
C THR A 350 31.86 6.62 2.41
N LEU A 351 32.06 5.29 2.27
CA LEU A 351 33.06 4.74 1.38
C LEU A 351 32.80 5.14 -0.08
N GLU A 352 31.58 4.95 -0.57
CA GLU A 352 31.18 5.32 -1.94
C GLU A 352 31.35 6.85 -2.19
N LYS A 353 30.96 7.67 -1.23
CA LYS A 353 31.14 9.12 -1.31
C LYS A 353 32.61 9.52 -1.43
N VAL A 354 33.48 8.91 -0.64
CA VAL A 354 34.94 9.18 -0.72
C VAL A 354 35.53 8.68 -2.04
N LEU A 355 35.12 7.50 -2.51
CA LEU A 355 35.54 6.96 -3.81
C LEU A 355 35.14 7.87 -4.99
N LYS A 356 33.94 8.45 -4.92
CA LYS A 356 33.46 9.40 -5.93
C LYS A 356 34.18 10.74 -5.90
N LEU A 357 34.55 11.23 -4.72
CA LEU A 357 35.22 12.50 -4.56
C LEU A 357 36.68 12.47 -4.99
N LYS A 358 37.32 11.30 -4.93
CA LYS A 358 38.73 11.13 -5.30
C LYS A 358 38.89 10.76 -6.75
N LYS A 359 39.86 11.40 -7.40
CA LYS A 359 40.26 11.19 -8.78
C LYS A 359 41.75 10.91 -8.84
N ASP A 360 42.13 10.05 -9.74
CA ASP A 360 43.55 9.84 -10.04
C ASP A 360 44.15 11.12 -10.62
N ALA A 361 45.29 11.50 -10.10
CA ALA A 361 45.98 12.72 -10.52
C ALA A 361 46.51 12.65 -11.97
N VAL A 362 46.71 11.47 -12.52
CA VAL A 362 47.29 11.24 -13.85
C VAL A 362 46.20 11.04 -14.90
N THR A 363 45.23 10.16 -14.64
CA THR A 363 44.18 9.80 -15.61
C THR A 363 42.90 10.61 -15.46
N GLY A 364 42.70 11.28 -14.31
CA GLY A 364 41.51 12.07 -14.00
C GLY A 364 40.27 11.18 -13.75
N VAL A 365 40.40 9.86 -13.76
CA VAL A 365 39.33 8.88 -13.53
C VAL A 365 38.97 8.87 -12.04
N GLU A 366 37.70 8.79 -11.73
CA GLU A 366 37.22 8.65 -10.36
C GLU A 366 37.60 7.26 -9.81
N PHE A 367 37.97 7.18 -8.53
CA PHE A 367 38.28 5.90 -7.89
C PHE A 367 37.06 4.96 -7.91
N LEU A 368 35.86 5.49 -7.91
CA LEU A 368 34.64 4.71 -8.05
C LEU A 368 34.60 3.99 -9.41
N ASP A 369 34.97 4.66 -10.50
CA ASP A 369 34.95 4.07 -11.85
C ASP A 369 36.01 2.97 -11.99
N GLU A 370 37.14 3.09 -11.29
CA GLU A 370 38.17 2.06 -11.24
C GLU A 370 37.66 0.79 -10.51
N VAL A 371 37.00 1.00 -9.37
CA VAL A 371 36.37 -0.08 -8.59
C VAL A 371 35.23 -0.75 -9.35
N MET A 372 34.46 0.02 -10.11
CA MET A 372 33.34 -0.48 -10.93
C MET A 372 33.79 -1.37 -12.10
N LYS A 373 35.08 -1.33 -12.49
CA LYS A 373 35.62 -2.28 -13.49
C LYS A 373 35.71 -3.72 -12.95
N THR A 374 35.82 -3.85 -11.64
CA THR A 374 35.91 -5.14 -10.94
C THR A 374 34.58 -5.56 -10.31
N LEU A 375 33.81 -4.57 -9.85
CA LEU A 375 32.47 -4.78 -9.31
C LEU A 375 31.45 -4.47 -10.42
N ASP A 376 30.57 -5.42 -10.73
CA ASP A 376 29.50 -5.24 -11.73
C ASP A 376 28.48 -4.17 -11.33
N GLU A 377 28.38 -3.86 -10.02
CA GLU A 377 27.37 -2.97 -9.44
C GLU A 377 28.01 -2.00 -8.44
N LYS A 378 27.34 -0.85 -8.19
CA LYS A 378 27.76 0.12 -7.17
C LYS A 378 27.84 -0.53 -5.79
N PRO A 379 28.83 -0.18 -4.95
CA PRO A 379 29.00 -0.69 -3.60
C PRO A 379 27.73 -0.63 -2.74
N SER A 380 27.02 0.50 -2.78
CA SER A 380 25.74 0.67 -2.08
C SER A 380 24.67 -0.28 -2.59
N PHE A 381 24.53 -0.45 -3.90
CA PHE A 381 23.51 -1.32 -4.48
C PHE A 381 23.79 -2.81 -4.20
N ALA A 382 25.04 -3.24 -4.28
CA ALA A 382 25.45 -4.58 -3.89
C ALA A 382 25.12 -4.88 -2.42
N PHE A 383 25.38 -3.93 -1.53
CA PHE A 383 25.02 -4.03 -0.12
C PHE A 383 23.49 -4.16 0.08
N TRP A 384 22.70 -3.31 -0.58
CA TRP A 384 21.24 -3.37 -0.48
C TRP A 384 20.66 -4.68 -1.03
N THR A 385 21.23 -5.18 -2.11
CA THR A 385 20.84 -6.47 -2.70
C THR A 385 21.11 -7.62 -1.74
N THR A 386 22.29 -7.63 -1.11
CA THR A 386 22.66 -8.65 -0.11
C THR A 386 21.79 -8.57 1.14
N LEU A 387 21.55 -7.37 1.64
CA LEU A 387 20.65 -7.12 2.76
C LEU A 387 19.23 -7.64 2.47
N ALA A 388 18.70 -7.30 1.29
CA ALA A 388 17.37 -7.78 0.88
C ALA A 388 17.32 -9.31 0.79
N LYS A 389 18.34 -9.95 0.19
CA LYS A 389 18.45 -11.41 0.14
C LYS A 389 18.53 -12.04 1.53
N ALA A 390 19.31 -11.44 2.46
CA ALA A 390 19.41 -11.90 3.83
C ALA A 390 18.07 -11.84 4.56
N PHE A 391 17.35 -10.74 4.46
CA PHE A 391 16.01 -10.62 5.05
C PHE A 391 15.00 -11.57 4.38
N GLU A 392 15.07 -11.75 3.08
CA GLU A 392 14.18 -12.65 2.35
C GLU A 392 14.37 -14.11 2.77
N SER A 393 15.63 -14.56 2.85
CA SER A 393 15.95 -15.92 3.30
C SER A 393 15.49 -16.16 4.73
N GLN A 394 15.80 -15.22 5.65
CA GLN A 394 15.42 -15.34 7.05
C GLN A 394 13.90 -15.21 7.26
N SER A 395 13.22 -14.38 6.46
CA SER A 395 11.76 -14.29 6.47
C SER A 395 11.12 -15.63 6.06
N LYS A 396 11.63 -16.26 5.00
CA LYS A 396 11.17 -17.58 4.54
C LYS A 396 11.46 -18.68 5.57
N ASP A 397 12.65 -18.66 6.16
CA ASP A 397 13.06 -19.62 7.17
C ASP A 397 12.27 -19.44 8.48
N ALA A 398 11.99 -18.22 8.91
CA ALA A 398 11.16 -17.94 10.06
C ALA A 398 9.73 -18.49 9.93
N ILE A 399 9.16 -18.40 8.72
CA ILE A 399 7.83 -18.95 8.43
C ILE A 399 7.82 -20.49 8.50
N ARG A 400 8.91 -21.13 8.08
CA ARG A 400 9.03 -22.60 8.04
C ARG A 400 9.40 -23.20 9.38
N SER A 401 10.25 -22.50 10.16
CA SER A 401 10.87 -23.06 11.36
C SER A 401 10.04 -22.86 12.63
N SER A 402 9.29 -21.75 12.74
CA SER A 402 8.58 -21.41 13.98
C SER A 402 7.23 -20.74 13.71
N PRO A 403 6.11 -21.44 13.99
CA PRO A 403 4.76 -20.87 13.93
C PRO A 403 4.59 -19.63 14.79
N TRP A 404 5.25 -19.63 15.98
CA TRP A 404 5.24 -18.46 16.86
C TRP A 404 5.89 -17.24 16.21
N LEU A 405 7.08 -17.43 15.61
CA LEU A 405 7.80 -16.31 14.97
C LEU A 405 6.99 -15.74 13.80
N GLN A 406 6.42 -16.60 12.99
CA GLN A 406 5.49 -16.23 11.94
C GLN A 406 4.32 -15.40 12.49
N GLN A 407 3.73 -15.85 13.60
CA GLN A 407 2.62 -15.15 14.24
C GLN A 407 3.04 -13.80 14.81
N ALA A 408 4.18 -13.73 15.52
CA ALA A 408 4.69 -12.52 16.13
C ALA A 408 5.02 -11.45 15.08
N LEU A 409 5.72 -11.83 14.00
CA LEU A 409 6.11 -10.92 12.92
C LEU A 409 4.92 -10.49 12.05
N SER A 410 4.01 -11.40 11.73
CA SER A 410 2.82 -11.03 10.96
C SER A 410 1.84 -10.16 11.76
N THR A 411 1.70 -10.36 13.08
CA THR A 411 0.88 -9.49 13.91
C THR A 411 1.54 -8.13 14.14
N GLY A 412 2.86 -8.13 14.32
CA GLY A 412 3.66 -6.93 14.54
C GLY A 412 4.17 -6.27 13.24
N TYR A 413 3.69 -6.65 12.06
CA TYR A 413 4.16 -6.11 10.78
C TYR A 413 4.15 -4.57 10.71
N PRO A 414 3.14 -3.85 11.20
CA PRO A 414 3.19 -2.38 11.24
C PRO A 414 4.33 -1.83 12.10
N ARG A 415 4.71 -2.52 13.19
CA ARG A 415 5.87 -2.17 13.99
C ARG A 415 7.18 -2.42 13.24
N LEU A 416 7.25 -3.51 12.50
CA LEU A 416 8.40 -3.82 11.64
C LEU A 416 8.59 -2.75 10.55
N LEU A 417 7.51 -2.33 9.89
CA LEU A 417 7.54 -1.22 8.94
C LEU A 417 8.01 0.09 9.56
N ARG A 418 7.57 0.38 10.78
CA ARG A 418 8.04 1.57 11.51
C ARG A 418 9.55 1.54 11.71
N LEU A 419 10.10 0.40 12.13
CA LEU A 419 11.55 0.23 12.25
C LEU A 419 12.27 0.45 10.92
N PHE A 420 11.74 -0.05 9.82
CA PHE A 420 12.33 0.19 8.50
C PHE A 420 12.20 1.66 8.05
N HIS A 421 11.09 2.33 8.34
CA HIS A 421 10.95 3.75 8.04
C HIS A 421 11.94 4.61 8.85
N ASP A 422 12.12 4.31 10.13
CA ASP A 422 13.11 4.99 10.98
C ASP A 422 14.54 4.71 10.47
N PHE A 423 14.79 3.49 10.01
CA PHE A 423 16.03 3.08 9.35
C PHE A 423 16.31 3.90 8.08
N PHE A 424 15.35 3.97 7.16
CA PHE A 424 15.51 4.73 5.93
C PHE A 424 15.65 6.24 6.21
N ALA A 425 14.92 6.77 7.18
CA ALA A 425 15.04 8.16 7.59
C ALA A 425 16.45 8.47 8.15
N LYS A 426 17.01 7.54 8.98
CA LYS A 426 18.37 7.67 9.50
C LYS A 426 19.41 7.67 8.38
N ILE A 427 19.26 6.78 7.40
CA ILE A 427 20.19 6.72 6.25
C ILE A 427 20.07 7.96 5.38
N ALA A 428 18.86 8.45 5.13
CA ALA A 428 18.63 9.63 4.29
C ALA A 428 19.37 10.88 4.79
N VAL A 429 19.48 11.06 6.09
CA VAL A 429 20.26 12.16 6.71
C VAL A 429 21.74 12.10 6.31
N HIS A 430 22.30 10.89 6.15
CA HIS A 430 23.72 10.70 5.80
C HIS A 430 23.98 10.65 4.30
N THR A 431 22.95 10.44 3.49
CA THR A 431 23.05 10.33 2.03
C THR A 431 22.64 11.62 1.31
N ASP A 432 22.35 12.70 2.04
CA ASP A 432 21.86 13.98 1.52
C ASP A 432 20.59 13.82 0.64
N THR A 433 19.79 12.76 0.90
CA THR A 433 18.53 12.48 0.20
C THR A 433 17.35 12.90 1.08
N VAL A 434 16.28 13.37 0.44
CA VAL A 434 15.03 13.68 1.16
C VAL A 434 14.21 12.40 1.29
N TYR A 435 14.08 11.91 2.51
CA TYR A 435 13.20 10.79 2.79
C TYR A 435 11.78 11.29 3.01
N THR A 436 10.86 10.80 2.18
CA THR A 436 9.42 10.98 2.36
C THR A 436 8.75 9.63 2.41
N ARG A 437 7.76 9.45 3.27
CA ARG A 437 7.02 8.18 3.38
C ARG A 437 6.23 7.84 2.12
N ASP A 438 5.89 8.85 1.34
CA ASP A 438 5.12 8.70 0.10
C ASP A 438 5.99 8.31 -1.10
N TYR A 439 7.29 8.58 -1.04
CA TYR A 439 8.25 8.31 -2.10
C TYR A 439 9.34 7.37 -1.59
N GLN A 440 9.26 6.13 -1.97
CA GLN A 440 10.25 5.12 -1.59
C GLN A 440 11.36 5.06 -2.64
N SER A 441 12.63 5.04 -2.18
CA SER A 441 13.77 4.81 -3.07
C SER A 441 13.76 3.36 -3.58
N THR A 442 14.50 3.10 -4.67
CA THR A 442 14.64 1.75 -5.24
C THR A 442 15.19 0.76 -4.21
N GLU A 443 16.13 1.20 -3.37
CA GLU A 443 16.75 0.44 -2.31
C GLU A 443 15.75 0.10 -1.18
N ALA A 444 14.94 1.09 -0.79
CA ALA A 444 13.88 0.88 0.20
C ALA A 444 12.87 -0.17 -0.28
N VAL A 445 12.48 -0.11 -1.55
CA VAL A 445 11.56 -1.07 -2.16
C VAL A 445 12.14 -2.49 -2.14
N LEU A 446 13.45 -2.66 -2.39
CA LEU A 446 14.11 -3.98 -2.32
C LEU A 446 13.98 -4.61 -0.92
N VAL A 447 14.27 -3.83 0.13
CA VAL A 447 14.17 -4.33 1.51
C VAL A 447 12.73 -4.58 1.92
N LEU A 448 11.81 -3.68 1.61
CA LEU A 448 10.39 -3.87 1.94
C LEU A 448 9.79 -5.09 1.22
N ARG A 449 10.21 -5.33 -0.04
CA ARG A 449 9.80 -6.52 -0.79
C ARG A 449 10.27 -7.82 -0.13
N SER A 450 11.46 -7.84 0.50
CA SER A 450 12.00 -9.02 1.17
C SER A 450 11.15 -9.49 2.37
N VAL A 451 10.39 -8.57 2.99
CA VAL A 451 9.49 -8.85 4.12
C VAL A 451 8.00 -8.89 3.72
N SER A 452 7.69 -8.79 2.41
CA SER A 452 6.31 -8.76 1.88
C SER A 452 5.48 -10.00 2.23
N VAL A 453 6.13 -11.10 2.55
CA VAL A 453 5.43 -12.33 3.01
C VAL A 453 4.69 -12.06 4.33
N PHE A 454 5.27 -11.30 5.24
CA PHE A 454 4.60 -10.90 6.50
C PHE A 454 3.47 -9.89 6.25
N GLU A 455 3.59 -9.04 5.22
CA GLU A 455 2.53 -8.15 4.78
C GLU A 455 1.29 -8.94 4.36
N THR A 456 1.46 -9.93 3.48
CA THR A 456 0.35 -10.76 3.00
C THR A 456 -0.34 -11.50 4.15
N LEU A 457 0.44 -12.02 5.10
CA LEU A 457 -0.09 -12.68 6.29
C LEU A 457 -0.81 -11.68 7.24
N TYR A 458 -0.27 -10.49 7.42
CA TYR A 458 -0.90 -9.41 8.20
C TYR A 458 -2.23 -9.00 7.57
N LEU A 459 -2.24 -8.70 6.26
CA LEU A 459 -3.44 -8.29 5.54
C LEU A 459 -4.53 -9.39 5.56
N SER A 460 -4.14 -10.66 5.41
CA SER A 460 -5.06 -11.79 5.55
C SER A 460 -5.66 -11.85 6.95
N ARG A 461 -4.85 -11.74 8.01
CA ARG A 461 -5.30 -11.74 9.40
C ARG A 461 -6.16 -10.52 9.74
N SER A 462 -5.77 -9.34 9.26
CA SER A 462 -6.55 -8.11 9.41
C SER A 462 -7.93 -8.28 8.79
N THR A 463 -7.99 -8.79 7.55
CA THR A 463 -9.24 -9.08 6.86
C THR A 463 -10.06 -10.14 7.61
N THR A 464 -9.43 -11.19 8.12
CA THR A 464 -10.10 -12.22 8.93
C THR A 464 -10.69 -11.63 10.20
N ARG A 465 -9.95 -10.82 10.97
CA ARG A 465 -10.46 -10.15 12.19
C ARG A 465 -11.66 -9.25 11.91
N MET A 466 -11.61 -8.47 10.81
CA MET A 466 -12.74 -7.67 10.38
C MET A 466 -13.95 -8.54 10.00
N ASN A 467 -13.74 -9.64 9.28
CA ASN A 467 -14.79 -10.58 8.93
C ASN A 467 -15.33 -11.36 10.15
N ASP A 468 -14.46 -11.69 11.11
CA ASP A 468 -14.86 -12.37 12.34
C ASP A 468 -15.75 -11.47 13.20
N SER A 469 -15.48 -10.16 13.27
CA SER A 469 -16.35 -9.21 13.95
C SER A 469 -17.75 -9.15 13.32
N ILE A 470 -17.82 -9.18 11.99
CA ILE A 470 -19.10 -9.27 11.27
C ILE A 470 -19.79 -10.62 11.51
N SER A 471 -19.04 -11.71 11.43
CA SER A 471 -19.56 -13.04 11.64
C SER A 471 -20.07 -13.26 13.08
N ALA A 472 -19.38 -12.68 14.07
CA ALA A 472 -19.81 -12.68 15.46
C ALA A 472 -21.12 -11.90 15.63
N ALA A 473 -21.25 -10.72 15.01
CA ALA A 473 -22.46 -9.91 15.02
C ALA A 473 -23.66 -10.63 14.39
N LEU A 474 -23.40 -11.38 13.31
CA LEU A 474 -24.45 -12.10 12.58
C LEU A 474 -24.75 -13.50 13.15
N SER A 475 -23.85 -14.09 13.91
CA SER A 475 -23.97 -15.45 14.42
C SER A 475 -25.15 -15.65 15.36
N SER A 476 -25.52 -14.64 16.14
CA SER A 476 -26.66 -14.64 17.02
C SER A 476 -27.98 -14.80 16.26
N TYR A 477 -28.12 -14.19 15.11
CA TYR A 477 -29.33 -14.27 14.26
C TYR A 477 -29.47 -15.61 13.53
N LEU A 478 -28.34 -16.24 13.19
CA LEU A 478 -28.36 -17.55 12.52
C LEU A 478 -28.79 -18.71 13.45
N SER A 479 -28.79 -18.50 14.77
CA SER A 479 -29.34 -19.44 15.73
C SER A 479 -30.87 -19.30 15.80
N ALA A 480 -31.59 -20.41 15.92
CA ALA A 480 -33.05 -20.47 15.81
C ALA A 480 -33.86 -19.58 16.78
N ARG A 481 -33.22 -18.86 17.70
CA ARG A 481 -33.83 -17.92 18.65
C ARG A 481 -32.99 -16.63 18.83
N GLY A 482 -32.07 -16.33 17.90
CA GLY A 482 -31.18 -15.19 18.04
C GLY A 482 -31.82 -13.85 17.63
N ASN A 483 -31.44 -12.80 18.32
CA ASN A 483 -31.82 -11.45 17.95
C ASN A 483 -31.04 -10.99 16.72
N PRO A 484 -31.62 -10.17 15.84
CA PRO A 484 -30.87 -9.54 14.75
C PRO A 484 -29.78 -8.60 15.29
N PRO A 485 -28.69 -8.37 14.53
CA PRO A 485 -27.62 -7.49 14.93
C PRO A 485 -28.12 -6.07 15.21
N GLY A 486 -27.71 -5.54 16.32
CA GLY A 486 -28.19 -4.26 16.83
C GLY A 486 -27.16 -3.12 16.70
N PRO A 487 -27.46 -1.93 17.23
CA PRO A 487 -26.59 -0.77 17.20
C PRO A 487 -25.19 -1.03 17.78
N GLY A 488 -25.09 -1.79 18.86
CA GLY A 488 -23.84 -2.17 19.52
C GLY A 488 -22.91 -2.99 18.61
N ASP A 489 -23.50 -3.86 17.79
CA ASP A 489 -22.75 -4.67 16.82
C ASP A 489 -22.18 -3.78 15.70
N GLY A 490 -22.97 -2.80 15.24
CA GLY A 490 -22.51 -1.81 14.26
C GLY A 490 -21.31 -1.00 14.76
N VAL A 491 -21.35 -0.55 16.02
CA VAL A 491 -20.22 0.14 16.67
C VAL A 491 -19.01 -0.77 16.80
N SER A 492 -19.22 -2.04 17.16
CA SER A 492 -18.14 -3.02 17.31
C SER A 492 -17.42 -3.29 15.99
N ILE A 493 -18.18 -3.46 14.90
CA ILE A 493 -17.63 -3.64 13.54
C ILE A 493 -16.82 -2.41 13.13
N ALA A 494 -17.39 -1.22 13.25
CA ALA A 494 -16.70 0.03 12.93
C ALA A 494 -15.42 0.19 13.74
N ARG A 495 -15.47 -0.10 15.05
CA ARG A 495 -14.29 -0.03 15.94
C ARG A 495 -13.20 -1.00 15.52
N THR A 496 -13.58 -2.21 15.11
CA THR A 496 -12.59 -3.19 14.61
C THR A 496 -11.91 -2.67 13.35
N ILE A 497 -12.66 -2.09 12.42
CA ILE A 497 -12.12 -1.47 11.20
C ILE A 497 -11.19 -0.30 11.55
N THR A 498 -11.61 0.57 12.47
CA THR A 498 -10.79 1.69 12.95
C THR A 498 -9.47 1.20 13.53
N ASN A 499 -9.51 0.21 14.42
CA ASN A 499 -8.32 -0.35 15.05
C ASN A 499 -7.34 -0.95 14.03
N GLU A 500 -7.86 -1.60 12.98
CA GLU A 500 -6.99 -2.14 11.91
C GLU A 500 -6.37 -1.04 11.04
N LEU A 501 -7.11 0.03 10.76
CA LEU A 501 -6.59 1.20 10.04
C LEU A 501 -5.57 1.97 10.88
N ASP A 502 -5.84 2.19 12.16
CA ASP A 502 -4.92 2.85 13.10
C ASP A 502 -3.62 2.06 13.26
N SER A 503 -3.71 0.74 13.31
CA SER A 503 -2.53 -0.13 13.35
C SER A 503 -1.63 0.06 12.12
N ALA A 504 -2.22 0.33 10.97
CA ALA A 504 -1.53 0.54 9.70
C ALA A 504 -1.20 2.01 9.39
N ARG A 505 -1.67 2.97 10.19
CA ARG A 505 -1.62 4.43 9.91
C ARG A 505 -0.23 4.95 9.61
N PHE A 506 0.79 4.29 10.13
CA PHE A 506 2.16 4.74 10.01
C PHE A 506 2.71 4.66 8.58
N ASP A 507 2.28 3.68 7.79
CA ASP A 507 2.71 3.48 6.41
C ASP A 507 1.58 3.80 5.42
N PRO A 508 1.75 4.79 4.51
CA PRO A 508 0.72 5.22 3.57
C PRO A 508 0.26 4.13 2.60
N LEU A 509 1.15 3.20 2.22
CA LEU A 509 0.82 2.11 1.30
C LEU A 509 0.04 1.01 2.01
N LEU A 510 0.49 0.64 3.21
CA LEU A 510 -0.17 -0.36 4.04
C LEU A 510 -1.58 0.08 4.42
N VAL A 511 -1.74 1.32 4.94
CA VAL A 511 -3.07 1.82 5.34
C VAL A 511 -4.03 1.88 4.17
N ARG A 512 -3.55 2.23 2.97
CA ARG A 512 -4.39 2.22 1.75
C ARG A 512 -4.83 0.80 1.38
N THR A 513 -3.94 -0.19 1.53
CA THR A 513 -4.28 -1.59 1.26
C THR A 513 -5.26 -2.14 2.28
N VAL A 514 -5.07 -1.82 3.57
CA VAL A 514 -6.02 -2.15 4.65
C VAL A 514 -7.37 -1.47 4.40
N ALA A 515 -7.39 -0.19 3.98
CA ALA A 515 -8.62 0.54 3.64
C ALA A 515 -9.37 -0.13 2.49
N ARG A 516 -8.66 -0.57 1.43
CA ARG A 516 -9.27 -1.32 0.33
C ARG A 516 -9.89 -2.64 0.80
N ASN A 517 -9.22 -3.35 1.70
CA ASN A 517 -9.74 -4.57 2.28
C ASN A 517 -10.94 -4.28 3.20
N ALA A 518 -10.87 -3.22 4.00
CA ALA A 518 -11.97 -2.76 4.85
C ALA A 518 -13.20 -2.38 4.01
N GLY A 519 -13.03 -1.70 2.88
CA GLY A 519 -14.11 -1.42 1.93
C GLY A 519 -14.78 -2.71 1.43
N LYS A 520 -14.00 -3.70 0.99
CA LYS A 520 -14.54 -5.01 0.57
C LYS A 520 -15.29 -5.74 1.69
N VAL A 521 -14.79 -5.66 2.91
CA VAL A 521 -15.43 -6.25 4.09
C VAL A 521 -16.74 -5.54 4.41
N LEU A 522 -16.77 -4.20 4.34
CA LEU A 522 -17.99 -3.40 4.49
C LEU A 522 -19.02 -3.73 3.40
N ASP A 523 -18.60 -3.83 2.14
CA ASP A 523 -19.48 -4.24 1.04
C ASP A 523 -20.08 -5.64 1.27
N GLY A 524 -19.27 -6.55 1.79
CA GLY A 524 -19.72 -7.89 2.19
C GLY A 524 -20.73 -7.86 3.35
N PHE A 525 -20.49 -6.98 4.34
CA PHE A 525 -21.39 -6.75 5.46
C PHE A 525 -22.73 -6.19 4.97
N ILE A 526 -22.71 -5.15 4.14
CA ILE A 526 -23.92 -4.53 3.56
C ILE A 526 -24.76 -5.57 2.80
N LYS A 527 -24.13 -6.38 1.95
CA LYS A 527 -24.82 -7.44 1.20
C LYS A 527 -25.49 -8.46 2.12
N ARG A 528 -24.82 -8.84 3.22
CA ARG A 528 -25.40 -9.78 4.19
C ARG A 528 -26.59 -9.15 4.93
N ILE A 529 -26.47 -7.90 5.36
CA ILE A 529 -27.58 -7.19 6.00
C ILE A 529 -28.72 -6.96 5.02
N ASP A 530 -28.45 -6.55 3.77
CA ASP A 530 -29.50 -6.35 2.74
C ASP A 530 -30.29 -7.64 2.44
N ALA A 531 -29.62 -8.80 2.51
CA ALA A 531 -30.27 -10.09 2.39
C ALA A 531 -31.17 -10.45 3.61
N MET A 532 -30.88 -9.88 4.78
CA MET A 532 -31.64 -10.08 6.01
C MET A 532 -32.80 -9.09 6.15
N LEU A 533 -32.76 -7.96 5.44
CA LEU A 533 -33.82 -6.95 5.45
C LEU A 533 -35.11 -7.52 4.85
N VAL A 534 -36.16 -7.44 5.64
CA VAL A 534 -37.51 -7.81 5.18
C VAL A 534 -38.04 -6.67 4.30
N LYS A 535 -38.36 -6.99 3.03
CA LYS A 535 -38.81 -6.03 2.01
C LYS A 535 -40.31 -6.14 1.71
N ASP A 536 -41.00 -7.03 2.40
CA ASP A 536 -42.41 -7.30 2.22
C ASP A 536 -43.28 -6.18 2.77
N PHE A 537 -44.55 -6.18 2.40
CA PHE A 537 -45.56 -5.24 2.91
C PHE A 537 -45.59 -5.17 4.45
N THR A 538 -45.26 -6.24 5.13
CA THR A 538 -45.21 -6.29 6.61
C THR A 538 -44.17 -5.35 7.21
N ALA A 539 -43.09 -5.02 6.46
CA ALA A 539 -42.06 -4.10 6.91
C ALA A 539 -42.52 -2.64 6.98
N THR A 540 -43.50 -2.27 6.18
CA THR A 540 -44.03 -0.92 6.08
C THR A 540 -45.47 -0.81 6.56
N SER A 541 -46.10 -1.89 6.99
CA SER A 541 -47.46 -1.94 7.45
C SER A 541 -47.66 -1.17 8.75
N LEU A 542 -48.64 -0.28 8.77
CA LEU A 542 -48.98 0.51 9.96
C LEU A 542 -50.31 0.03 10.62
N ILE A 543 -50.70 -1.22 10.30
CA ILE A 543 -51.92 -1.82 10.77
C ILE A 543 -51.67 -2.61 12.05
N GLY A 544 -52.43 -2.41 13.07
CA GLY A 544 -52.34 -3.13 14.34
C GLY A 544 -51.86 -2.31 15.52
N PRO A 545 -51.96 -2.81 16.74
CA PRO A 545 -51.60 -2.09 17.95
C PRO A 545 -50.09 -2.08 18.26
N ASN A 546 -49.32 -3.05 17.65
CA ASN A 546 -47.88 -3.21 17.90
C ASN A 546 -47.13 -3.25 16.57
N ALA A 547 -45.83 -2.97 16.63
CA ALA A 547 -44.95 -3.15 15.49
C ALA A 547 -44.90 -4.62 15.02
N THR A 548 -44.84 -4.82 13.71
CA THR A 548 -44.71 -6.16 13.14
C THR A 548 -43.30 -6.73 13.46
N PRO A 549 -43.14 -8.05 13.53
CA PRO A 549 -41.82 -8.65 13.70
C PRO A 549 -40.80 -8.21 12.62
N ALA A 550 -41.26 -7.97 11.38
CA ALA A 550 -40.47 -7.46 10.28
C ALA A 550 -39.92 -6.04 10.58
N GLN A 551 -40.77 -5.17 11.11
CA GLN A 551 -40.36 -3.80 11.52
C GLN A 551 -39.34 -3.82 12.66
N VAL A 552 -39.52 -4.71 13.64
CA VAL A 552 -38.58 -4.87 14.76
C VAL A 552 -37.20 -5.33 14.26
N VAL A 553 -37.20 -6.30 13.37
CA VAL A 553 -35.95 -6.79 12.74
C VAL A 553 -35.29 -5.67 11.94
N ASN A 554 -36.05 -5.02 11.04
CA ASN A 554 -35.51 -3.94 10.22
C ASN A 554 -35.03 -2.76 11.08
N ALA A 555 -35.68 -2.41 12.17
CA ALA A 555 -35.26 -1.35 13.07
C ALA A 555 -33.87 -1.63 13.69
N GLN A 556 -33.63 -2.86 14.10
CA GLN A 556 -32.34 -3.28 14.65
C GLN A 556 -31.26 -3.28 13.57
N LEU A 557 -31.55 -3.83 12.37
CA LEU A 557 -30.62 -3.86 11.24
C LEU A 557 -30.25 -2.46 10.76
N VAL A 558 -31.25 -1.56 10.66
CA VAL A 558 -31.03 -0.15 10.31
C VAL A 558 -30.19 0.55 11.38
N GLY A 559 -30.47 0.30 12.67
CA GLY A 559 -29.66 0.80 13.77
C GLY A 559 -28.20 0.32 13.69
N CYS A 560 -27.99 -0.94 13.36
CA CYS A 560 -26.67 -1.52 13.17
C CYS A 560 -25.92 -0.82 12.01
N LEU A 561 -26.55 -0.67 10.84
CA LEU A 561 -25.98 0.01 9.68
C LEU A 561 -25.67 1.48 9.98
N TYR A 562 -26.61 2.20 10.62
CA TYR A 562 -26.45 3.62 10.95
C TYR A 562 -25.29 3.85 11.91
N HIS A 563 -25.21 3.09 12.99
CA HIS A 563 -24.11 3.24 13.96
C HIS A 563 -22.77 2.79 13.39
N CYS A 564 -22.75 1.79 12.51
CA CYS A 564 -21.55 1.44 11.74
C CYS A 564 -21.15 2.62 10.84
N TRP A 565 -22.07 3.15 10.04
CA TRP A 565 -21.83 4.31 9.18
C TRP A 565 -21.33 5.52 9.97
N LEU A 566 -22.00 5.88 11.06
CA LEU A 566 -21.66 7.05 11.87
C LEU A 566 -20.23 6.97 12.42
N ASN A 567 -19.85 5.81 12.98
CA ASN A 567 -18.51 5.63 13.55
C ASN A 567 -17.43 5.58 12.44
N VAL A 568 -17.73 4.97 11.29
CA VAL A 568 -16.82 5.00 10.14
C VAL A 568 -16.70 6.42 9.58
N GLN A 569 -17.78 7.19 9.55
CA GLN A 569 -17.77 8.59 9.09
C GLN A 569 -16.89 9.49 9.97
N TYR A 570 -16.87 9.28 11.28
CA TYR A 570 -15.98 10.02 12.17
C TYR A 570 -14.51 9.82 11.85
N MET A 571 -14.13 8.70 11.24
CA MET A 571 -12.74 8.44 10.81
C MET A 571 -12.29 9.37 9.67
N GLN A 572 -13.19 10.05 8.99
CA GLN A 572 -12.85 11.03 7.95
C GLN A 572 -11.91 12.13 8.47
N GLN A 573 -12.02 12.49 9.74
CA GLN A 573 -11.16 13.49 10.37
C GLN A 573 -9.72 12.98 10.57
N ASP A 574 -9.57 11.68 10.81
CA ASP A 574 -8.29 11.03 11.09
C ASP A 574 -7.57 10.55 9.82
N PHE A 575 -8.32 10.13 8.80
CA PHE A 575 -7.82 9.54 7.57
C PHE A 575 -8.25 10.35 6.35
N VAL A 576 -7.52 11.44 6.09
CA VAL A 576 -7.79 12.36 4.98
C VAL A 576 -7.09 11.89 3.69
N GLY A 577 -7.63 12.28 2.52
CA GLY A 577 -7.03 12.03 1.20
C GLY A 577 -7.27 10.62 0.68
N LYS A 578 -6.25 10.01 0.07
CA LYS A 578 -6.37 8.76 -0.71
C LYS A 578 -6.92 7.56 0.07
N VAL A 579 -6.79 7.55 1.40
CA VAL A 579 -7.33 6.50 2.26
C VAL A 579 -8.85 6.62 2.33
N TRP A 580 -9.32 7.84 2.60
CA TRP A 580 -10.75 8.12 2.64
C TRP A 580 -11.41 7.95 1.27
N GLU A 581 -10.78 8.41 0.18
CA GLU A 581 -11.26 8.18 -1.19
C GLU A 581 -11.50 6.70 -1.50
N THR A 582 -10.67 5.83 -0.92
CA THR A 582 -10.83 4.38 -1.09
C THR A 582 -12.00 3.81 -0.29
N LEU A 583 -12.31 4.37 0.89
CA LEU A 583 -13.39 3.93 1.78
C LEU A 583 -14.74 4.57 1.46
N SER A 584 -14.74 5.82 0.97
CA SER A 584 -15.94 6.61 0.70
C SER A 584 -17.03 5.86 -0.07
N PRO A 585 -16.75 5.11 -1.16
CA PRO A 585 -17.78 4.39 -1.88
C PRO A 585 -18.55 3.38 -1.01
N SER A 586 -17.84 2.65 -0.14
CA SER A 586 -18.45 1.68 0.76
C SER A 586 -19.24 2.36 1.90
N VAL A 587 -18.74 3.52 2.36
CA VAL A 587 -19.43 4.35 3.37
C VAL A 587 -20.72 4.96 2.79
N ASP A 588 -20.67 5.42 1.54
CA ASP A 588 -21.85 5.94 0.84
C ASP A 588 -22.87 4.83 0.56
N LEU A 589 -22.39 3.62 0.27
CA LEU A 589 -23.25 2.45 0.12
C LEU A 589 -23.95 2.09 1.45
N LEU A 590 -23.23 2.15 2.59
CA LEU A 590 -23.85 1.99 3.92
C LEU A 590 -24.97 3.02 4.12
N LYS A 591 -24.66 4.30 3.83
CA LYS A 591 -25.61 5.41 3.95
C LYS A 591 -26.84 5.19 3.07
N SER A 592 -26.66 4.86 1.82
CA SER A 592 -27.75 4.62 0.88
C SER A 592 -28.61 3.42 1.28
N THR A 593 -27.99 2.37 1.85
CA THR A 593 -28.71 1.15 2.25
C THR A 593 -29.64 1.42 3.43
N TYR A 594 -29.19 2.05 4.51
CA TYR A 594 -30.08 2.35 5.62
C TYR A 594 -31.12 3.41 5.24
N LYS A 595 -30.71 4.44 4.47
CA LYS A 595 -31.66 5.45 3.97
C LYS A 595 -32.76 4.84 3.14
N ARG A 596 -32.47 3.95 2.23
CA ARG A 596 -33.49 3.25 1.43
C ARG A 596 -34.60 2.60 2.29
N VAL A 597 -34.22 2.01 3.43
CA VAL A 597 -35.19 1.38 4.33
C VAL A 597 -35.99 2.44 5.11
N THR A 598 -35.31 3.49 5.61
CA THR A 598 -35.97 4.58 6.33
C THR A 598 -36.88 5.38 5.41
N ASP A 599 -36.49 5.65 4.17
CA ASP A 599 -37.28 6.41 3.19
C ASP A 599 -38.56 5.65 2.76
N LEU A 600 -38.45 4.32 2.61
CA LEU A 600 -39.63 3.48 2.35
C LEU A 600 -40.63 3.55 3.52
N LEU A 601 -40.14 3.48 4.74
CA LEU A 601 -40.98 3.61 5.94
C LEU A 601 -41.53 5.01 6.06
N ASP A 602 -40.73 6.04 5.84
CA ASP A 602 -41.17 7.46 5.86
C ASP A 602 -42.30 7.71 4.84
N SER A 603 -42.14 7.20 3.61
CA SER A 603 -43.17 7.32 2.58
C SER A 603 -44.48 6.62 2.97
N SER A 604 -44.39 5.50 3.71
CA SER A 604 -45.58 4.81 4.23
C SER A 604 -46.23 5.60 5.38
N LEU A 605 -45.43 6.18 6.28
CA LEU A 605 -45.90 7.04 7.36
C LEU A 605 -46.61 8.26 6.80
N ARG A 606 -46.01 8.96 5.83
CA ARG A 606 -46.60 10.12 5.18
C ARG A 606 -47.96 9.80 4.51
N LYS A 607 -48.01 8.67 3.76
CA LYS A 607 -49.25 8.20 3.12
C LYS A 607 -50.36 7.95 4.15
N GLU A 608 -50.03 7.31 5.27
CA GLU A 608 -50.99 7.02 6.33
C GLU A 608 -51.49 8.31 6.98
N PHE A 609 -50.59 9.25 7.32
CA PHE A 609 -50.98 10.53 7.90
C PHE A 609 -51.85 11.34 6.94
N VAL A 610 -51.52 11.38 5.67
CA VAL A 610 -52.38 12.02 4.64
C VAL A 610 -53.76 11.37 4.59
N SER A 611 -53.82 10.04 4.61
CA SER A 611 -55.07 9.27 4.61
C SER A 611 -55.96 9.63 5.81
N ILE A 612 -55.34 9.82 6.98
CA ILE A 612 -56.08 10.23 8.19
C ILE A 612 -56.49 11.68 8.09
N LEU A 613 -55.61 12.62 7.70
CA LEU A 613 -55.87 14.03 7.59
C LEU A 613 -56.94 14.34 6.52
N THR A 614 -56.97 13.60 5.42
CA THR A 614 -58.03 13.77 4.39
C THR A 614 -59.43 13.56 4.94
N ARG A 615 -59.56 12.82 6.05
CA ARG A 615 -60.88 12.62 6.70
C ARG A 615 -61.46 13.90 7.34
N ILE A 616 -60.70 15.00 7.46
CA ILE A 616 -61.17 16.32 7.89
C ILE A 616 -62.36 16.77 7.04
N HIS A 617 -62.34 16.47 5.74
CA HIS A 617 -63.42 16.84 4.80
C HIS A 617 -64.70 16.04 5.00
N LYS A 618 -64.68 14.98 5.82
CA LYS A 618 -65.89 14.25 6.21
C LYS A 618 -66.54 14.76 7.48
N VAL A 619 -65.88 15.72 8.15
CA VAL A 619 -66.36 16.33 9.37
C VAL A 619 -67.21 17.54 8.99
N ASP A 620 -68.43 17.60 9.50
CA ASP A 620 -69.32 18.75 9.33
C ASP A 620 -68.97 19.82 10.39
N PHE A 621 -68.27 20.85 9.91
CA PHE A 621 -67.91 22.02 10.76
C PHE A 621 -69.04 23.09 10.94
N SER A 622 -70.21 22.88 10.35
CA SER A 622 -71.36 23.81 10.57
C SER A 622 -72.16 23.42 11.80
N LYS A 623 -72.05 22.16 12.26
CA LYS A 623 -72.85 21.71 13.40
C LYS A 623 -72.27 22.22 14.73
N PRO A 624 -73.16 22.69 15.66
CA PRO A 624 -72.73 23.11 16.98
C PRO A 624 -72.09 21.91 17.71
N MET A 625 -71.10 22.15 18.54
CA MET A 625 -70.44 21.14 19.38
C MET A 625 -71.44 20.57 20.39
N ASP A 626 -71.63 19.29 20.47
CA ASP A 626 -72.43 18.66 21.51
C ASP A 626 -71.85 18.95 22.90
N PRO A 627 -72.61 19.46 23.85
CA PRO A 627 -72.20 19.86 25.20
C PRO A 627 -71.61 18.70 25.98
N MET A 628 -71.95 17.41 25.62
CA MET A 628 -71.40 16.24 26.26
C MET A 628 -69.98 15.87 25.81
N THR A 629 -69.57 16.37 24.65
CA THR A 629 -68.18 16.15 24.18
C THR A 629 -67.21 17.21 24.72
N MET A 630 -67.66 18.29 25.25
CA MET A 630 -66.86 19.33 25.92
C MET A 630 -66.13 18.86 27.18
N GLY A 631 -66.53 17.75 27.82
CA GLY A 631 -65.93 17.23 29.04
C GLY A 631 -64.93 16.07 28.84
N SER A 632 -64.81 15.52 27.60
CA SER A 632 -64.00 14.35 27.35
C SER A 632 -62.84 14.59 26.35
N GLY A 633 -62.29 15.83 26.27
CA GLY A 633 -61.19 16.14 25.37
C GLY A 633 -61.61 16.15 23.88
N GLY A 634 -62.66 16.92 23.56
CA GLY A 634 -63.49 16.97 22.35
C GLY A 634 -62.85 17.19 20.99
N GLY A 635 -61.82 16.50 20.63
CA GLY A 635 -61.21 16.48 19.29
C GLY A 635 -62.08 15.76 18.26
N SER A 636 -61.95 16.16 17.00
CA SER A 636 -62.60 15.47 15.88
C SER A 636 -62.14 14.04 15.77
N PRO A 637 -62.99 13.09 15.31
CA PRO A 637 -62.62 11.66 15.21
C PRO A 637 -61.33 11.42 14.42
N TYR A 638 -61.09 12.18 13.33
CA TYR A 638 -59.88 12.04 12.54
C TYR A 638 -58.63 12.49 13.32
N MET A 639 -58.77 13.52 14.19
CA MET A 639 -57.68 14.01 15.04
C MET A 639 -57.34 13.00 16.11
N GLN A 640 -58.34 12.38 16.70
CA GLN A 640 -58.11 11.27 17.64
C GLN A 640 -57.37 10.12 16.95
N ASP A 641 -57.81 9.70 15.75
CA ASP A 641 -57.12 8.68 14.95
C ASP A 641 -55.67 9.07 14.66
N LEU A 642 -55.42 10.40 14.38
CA LEU A 642 -54.07 10.90 14.13
C LEU A 642 -53.18 10.81 15.39
N ILE A 643 -53.71 11.26 16.54
CA ILE A 643 -52.97 11.22 17.82
C ILE A 643 -52.64 9.80 18.23
N ASP A 644 -53.59 8.89 18.08
CA ASP A 644 -53.40 7.48 18.38
C ASP A 644 -52.31 6.87 17.44
N LYS A 645 -52.34 7.27 16.16
CA LYS A 645 -51.33 6.85 15.18
C LYS A 645 -49.98 7.46 15.47
N LEU A 646 -49.90 8.75 15.86
CA LEU A 646 -48.65 9.42 16.27
C LEU A 646 -48.05 8.70 17.52
N SER A 647 -48.91 8.36 18.47
CA SER A 647 -48.48 7.62 19.67
C SER A 647 -47.91 6.24 19.32
N PHE A 648 -48.62 5.52 18.44
CA PHE A 648 -48.15 4.23 17.90
C PHE A 648 -46.81 4.37 17.18
N VAL A 649 -46.69 5.32 16.26
CA VAL A 649 -45.44 5.57 15.52
C VAL A 649 -44.32 5.91 16.48
N ARG A 650 -44.55 6.73 17.48
CA ARG A 650 -43.58 7.10 18.49
C ARG A 650 -43.09 5.89 19.30
N SER A 651 -43.98 5.06 19.83
CA SER A 651 -43.64 4.00 20.75
C SER A 651 -43.18 2.74 20.03
N GLU A 652 -43.86 2.33 18.99
CA GLU A 652 -43.69 1.06 18.33
C GLU A 652 -42.74 1.12 17.14
N ILE A 653 -42.69 2.25 16.40
CA ILE A 653 -41.85 2.38 15.21
C ILE A 653 -40.55 3.11 15.54
N LEU A 654 -40.62 4.41 15.81
CA LEU A 654 -39.45 5.25 16.02
C LEU A 654 -38.73 4.95 17.32
N GLY A 655 -39.48 4.58 18.39
CA GLY A 655 -38.90 4.23 19.68
C GLY A 655 -38.04 2.96 19.66
N ARG A 656 -38.20 2.10 18.67
CA ARG A 656 -37.40 0.88 18.46
C ARG A 656 -36.19 1.12 17.59
N MET A 657 -36.12 2.25 16.88
CA MET A 657 -35.01 2.62 16.02
C MET A 657 -33.98 3.44 16.80
N SER A 658 -32.74 3.03 16.75
CA SER A 658 -31.61 3.75 17.36
C SER A 658 -30.84 4.49 16.27
N LEU A 659 -31.24 5.70 15.90
CA LEU A 659 -30.63 6.51 14.83
C LEU A 659 -30.01 7.82 15.32
N GLY A 660 -29.81 7.99 16.63
CA GLY A 660 -29.09 9.15 17.19
C GLY A 660 -29.66 10.51 16.73
N GLU A 661 -28.78 11.37 16.20
CA GLU A 661 -29.19 12.71 15.72
C GLU A 661 -30.09 12.64 14.47
N MET A 662 -29.85 11.66 13.58
CA MET A 662 -30.72 11.48 12.41
C MET A 662 -32.17 11.22 12.80
N MET A 663 -32.44 10.56 13.93
CA MET A 663 -33.78 10.37 14.45
C MET A 663 -34.44 11.70 14.76
N LYS A 664 -33.70 12.65 15.32
CA LYS A 664 -34.24 13.97 15.65
C LYS A 664 -34.60 14.77 14.40
N GLU A 665 -33.71 14.74 13.41
CA GLU A 665 -33.96 15.40 12.11
C GLU A 665 -35.19 14.79 11.43
N TRP A 666 -35.24 13.44 11.37
CA TRP A 666 -36.37 12.74 10.77
C TRP A 666 -37.71 13.08 11.46
N VAL A 667 -37.73 13.09 12.81
CA VAL A 667 -38.92 13.44 13.58
C VAL A 667 -39.32 14.89 13.33
N ILE A 668 -38.34 15.80 13.20
CA ILE A 668 -38.65 17.20 12.85
C ILE A 668 -39.27 17.30 11.46
N ASP A 669 -38.67 16.66 10.46
CA ASP A 669 -39.14 16.68 9.07
C ASP A 669 -40.54 16.04 8.93
N LEU A 670 -40.77 14.94 9.65
CA LEU A 670 -42.07 14.30 9.71
C LEU A 670 -43.10 15.25 10.37
N SER A 671 -42.73 15.93 11.44
CA SER A 671 -43.58 16.90 12.12
C SER A 671 -43.91 18.11 11.22
N ARG A 672 -42.93 18.63 10.47
CA ARG A 672 -43.14 19.67 9.45
C ARG A 672 -44.12 19.21 8.40
N TYR A 673 -43.93 18.02 7.88
CA TYR A 673 -44.83 17.45 6.88
C TYR A 673 -46.27 17.35 7.39
N ILE A 674 -46.45 16.81 8.61
CA ILE A 674 -47.77 16.68 9.21
C ILE A 674 -48.45 18.04 9.39
N ILE A 675 -47.73 19.05 9.90
CA ILE A 675 -48.28 20.40 10.09
C ILE A 675 -48.62 21.01 8.73
N LYS A 676 -47.74 20.97 7.76
CA LYS A 676 -47.97 21.51 6.41
C LYS A 676 -49.20 20.85 5.76
N THR A 677 -49.29 19.54 5.78
CA THR A 677 -50.40 18.79 5.19
C THR A 677 -51.72 19.11 5.94
N PHE A 678 -51.68 19.19 7.29
CA PHE A 678 -52.84 19.57 8.09
C PHE A 678 -53.31 20.96 7.70
N LEU A 679 -52.43 21.95 7.61
CA LEU A 679 -52.78 23.35 7.26
C LEU A 679 -53.38 23.42 5.85
N LEU A 680 -52.85 22.70 4.89
CA LEU A 680 -53.38 22.64 3.53
C LEU A 680 -54.81 22.07 3.52
N HIS A 681 -55.04 20.97 4.23
CA HIS A 681 -56.40 20.40 4.34
C HIS A 681 -57.35 21.26 5.18
N ALA A 682 -56.85 21.87 6.27
CA ALA A 682 -57.64 22.77 7.12
C ALA A 682 -58.06 24.04 6.39
N SER A 683 -57.19 24.59 5.53
CA SER A 683 -57.47 25.82 4.75
C SER A 683 -58.61 25.67 3.74
N ILE A 684 -58.89 24.44 3.31
CA ILE A 684 -59.97 24.14 2.34
C ILE A 684 -61.19 23.43 2.97
N ALA A 685 -61.22 23.33 4.32
CA ALA A 685 -62.32 22.65 5.02
C ALA A 685 -63.64 23.47 4.95
N ARG A 686 -64.71 22.80 4.48
CA ARG A 686 -66.03 23.39 4.31
C ARG A 686 -67.15 22.47 4.81
N PRO A 687 -68.31 23.06 5.21
CA PRO A 687 -68.55 24.43 5.52
C PRO A 687 -68.01 24.89 6.87
N LEU A 688 -67.45 26.08 6.98
CA LEU A 688 -66.80 26.60 8.18
C LEU A 688 -67.66 27.65 8.86
N GLY A 689 -68.36 27.24 9.92
CA GLY A 689 -69.09 28.19 10.80
C GLY A 689 -68.28 28.51 12.06
N GLU A 690 -68.79 29.43 12.91
CA GLU A 690 -68.13 29.84 14.16
C GLU A 690 -67.85 28.67 15.10
N SER A 691 -68.78 27.74 15.24
CA SER A 691 -68.54 26.47 15.97
C SER A 691 -67.49 25.62 15.33
N GLY A 692 -67.37 25.63 14.01
CA GLY A 692 -66.39 24.94 13.25
C GLY A 692 -65.00 25.51 13.45
N LYS A 693 -64.84 26.84 13.52
CA LYS A 693 -63.59 27.51 13.82
C LYS A 693 -63.05 27.08 15.20
N LEU A 694 -63.99 27.09 16.21
CA LEU A 694 -63.60 26.58 17.56
C LEU A 694 -63.19 25.13 17.59
N LYS A 695 -63.88 24.24 16.84
CA LYS A 695 -63.60 22.86 16.72
C LYS A 695 -62.24 22.62 16.04
N LEU A 696 -61.95 23.34 14.96
CA LEU A 696 -60.68 23.30 14.26
C LEU A 696 -59.51 23.77 15.13
N THR A 697 -59.75 24.82 15.97
CA THR A 697 -58.76 25.32 16.93
C THR A 697 -58.48 24.28 18.04
N GLY A 698 -59.50 23.53 18.45
CA GLY A 698 -59.35 22.38 19.36
C GLY A 698 -58.47 21.29 18.72
N ASP A 699 -58.78 20.95 17.47
CA ASP A 699 -57.96 19.97 16.69
C ASP A 699 -56.50 20.44 16.54
N MET A 700 -56.25 21.74 16.32
CA MET A 700 -54.90 22.31 16.26
C MET A 700 -54.16 22.16 17.59
N THR A 701 -54.86 22.35 18.72
CA THR A 701 -54.25 22.17 20.04
C THR A 701 -53.90 20.71 20.32
N GLU A 702 -54.76 19.78 19.93
CA GLU A 702 -54.51 18.35 20.05
C GLU A 702 -53.35 17.94 19.14
N LEU A 703 -53.25 18.48 17.92
CA LEU A 703 -52.12 18.27 17.01
C LEU A 703 -50.83 18.77 17.63
N GLU A 704 -50.79 19.98 18.21
CA GLU A 704 -49.61 20.51 18.92
C GLU A 704 -49.15 19.57 20.05
N MET A 705 -50.10 19.05 20.83
CA MET A 705 -49.80 18.08 21.89
C MET A 705 -49.25 16.75 21.31
N GLY A 706 -49.88 16.26 20.26
CA GLY A 706 -49.42 15.04 19.55
C GLY A 706 -48.02 15.17 19.00
N ILE A 707 -47.71 16.28 18.32
CA ILE A 707 -46.39 16.59 17.78
C ILE A 707 -45.36 16.79 18.90
N THR A 708 -45.71 17.51 19.97
CA THR A 708 -44.86 17.68 21.16
C THR A 708 -44.47 16.32 21.75
N ASN A 709 -45.42 15.40 21.80
CA ASN A 709 -45.20 14.05 22.24
C ASN A 709 -44.29 13.28 21.25
N LEU A 710 -44.47 13.47 19.95
CA LEU A 710 -43.62 12.83 18.92
C LEU A 710 -42.20 13.35 19.00
N LEU A 711 -41.95 14.65 19.16
CA LEU A 711 -40.65 15.27 19.33
C LEU A 711 -39.87 14.73 20.56
N ASN A 712 -40.55 14.21 21.55
CA ASN A 712 -39.95 13.57 22.71
C ASN A 712 -39.58 12.08 22.46
N THR A 713 -39.57 11.61 21.22
CA THR A 713 -39.15 10.26 20.85
C THR A 713 -37.66 10.11 21.11
N GLY A 714 -37.22 8.94 21.59
CA GLY A 714 -35.80 8.62 21.84
C GLY A 714 -35.19 9.23 23.09
N ARG A 715 -36.02 9.71 24.03
CA ARG A 715 -35.53 10.26 25.29
C ARG A 715 -34.87 9.20 26.15
N VAL A 716 -33.59 9.39 26.47
CA VAL A 716 -32.93 8.64 27.56
C VAL A 716 -33.57 9.10 28.89
N GLN A 717 -34.08 8.16 29.69
CA GLN A 717 -34.61 8.44 31.02
C GLN A 717 -33.58 9.20 31.85
N GLY A 718 -33.87 10.48 32.16
CA GLY A 718 -33.01 11.35 32.98
C GLY A 718 -32.51 12.63 32.31
N SER A 719 -32.68 12.83 31.01
CA SER A 719 -32.31 14.07 30.33
C SER A 719 -33.34 15.19 30.55
N ARG A 720 -32.92 16.30 31.16
CA ARG A 720 -33.74 17.48 31.51
C ARG A 720 -34.11 18.39 30.32
N GLY A 721 -33.95 18.04 29.08
CA GLY A 721 -34.25 18.87 27.91
C GLY A 721 -34.98 18.09 26.84
N GLY A 722 -36.30 18.19 26.74
CA GLY A 722 -37.08 17.79 25.59
C GLY A 722 -36.75 18.65 24.38
N MET A 723 -36.94 18.13 23.15
CA MET A 723 -36.86 18.93 21.94
C MET A 723 -38.02 19.92 21.95
N LYS A 724 -37.71 21.22 21.89
CA LYS A 724 -38.74 22.25 21.89
C LYS A 724 -39.41 22.29 20.51
N VAL A 725 -40.73 22.56 20.52
CA VAL A 725 -41.54 22.63 19.30
C VAL A 725 -41.06 23.74 18.34
N GLU A 726 -40.44 24.78 18.90
CA GLU A 726 -39.85 25.91 18.12
C GLU A 726 -38.75 25.45 17.14
N LYS A 727 -38.18 24.28 17.33
CA LYS A 727 -37.18 23.70 16.39
C LYS A 727 -37.78 23.20 15.08
N ILE A 728 -39.11 23.06 15.00
CA ILE A 728 -39.80 22.74 13.76
C ILE A 728 -39.61 23.87 12.75
N GLY A 729 -39.58 25.12 13.23
CA GLY A 729 -39.35 26.29 12.38
C GLY A 729 -40.63 26.94 11.87
N GLU A 730 -40.62 27.33 10.60
CA GLU A 730 -41.67 28.15 9.95
C GLU A 730 -43.03 27.45 9.95
N GLU A 731 -43.11 26.15 9.78
CA GLU A 731 -44.39 25.41 9.75
C GLU A 731 -45.11 25.48 11.09
N TYR A 732 -44.38 25.49 12.20
CA TYR A 732 -44.98 25.66 13.52
C TYR A 732 -45.48 27.09 13.72
N LEU A 733 -44.73 28.09 13.25
CA LEU A 733 -45.20 29.49 13.26
C LEU A 733 -46.44 29.65 12.37
N ALA A 734 -46.44 29.00 11.21
CA ALA A 734 -47.60 28.96 10.33
C ALA A 734 -48.86 28.39 11.02
N LEU A 735 -48.71 27.29 11.79
CA LEU A 735 -49.80 26.70 12.55
C LEU A 735 -50.38 27.70 13.57
N ARG A 736 -49.50 28.42 14.26
CA ARG A 736 -49.96 29.47 15.24
C ARG A 736 -50.65 30.65 14.54
N SER A 737 -50.07 31.13 13.43
CA SER A 737 -50.64 32.23 12.65
C SER A 737 -51.97 31.85 12.00
N PHE A 738 -52.12 30.58 11.56
CA PHE A 738 -53.42 30.11 11.05
C PHE A 738 -54.51 30.11 12.11
N ARG A 739 -54.19 29.84 13.38
CA ARG A 739 -55.14 30.00 14.50
C ARG A 739 -55.63 31.42 14.65
N THR A 740 -54.74 32.40 14.47
CA THR A 740 -55.10 33.82 14.49
C THR A 740 -55.96 34.21 13.29
N LEU A 741 -55.58 33.71 12.09
CA LEU A 741 -56.28 33.93 10.83
C LEU A 741 -57.76 33.47 10.89
N LEU A 742 -58.01 32.32 11.55
CA LEU A 742 -59.38 31.77 11.69
C LEU A 742 -60.38 32.76 12.38
N PHE A 743 -59.90 33.66 13.26
CA PHE A 743 -60.68 34.59 14.01
C PHE A 743 -60.44 36.04 13.62
N SER A 744 -59.60 36.30 12.60
CA SER A 744 -59.40 37.66 12.07
C SER A 744 -60.65 38.15 11.35
N ASP A 745 -60.85 39.44 11.44
CA ASP A 745 -61.95 40.11 10.72
C ASP A 745 -61.68 40.06 9.21
N ASP A 746 -62.70 39.98 8.39
CA ASP A 746 -62.61 39.89 6.93
C ASP A 746 -61.72 40.98 6.31
N SER A 747 -61.65 42.18 6.90
CA SER A 747 -60.79 43.28 6.44
C SER A 747 -59.30 43.09 6.72
N ASN A 748 -58.93 42.20 7.64
CA ASN A 748 -57.53 41.96 8.08
C ASN A 748 -56.91 40.69 7.48
N LEU A 749 -57.68 39.93 6.69
CA LEU A 749 -57.23 38.67 6.10
C LEU A 749 -56.10 38.87 5.09
N SER A 750 -55.94 40.00 4.47
CA SER A 750 -54.84 40.36 3.54
C SER A 750 -53.65 41.06 4.23
N ASN A 751 -53.77 41.34 5.56
CA ASN A 751 -52.71 42.07 6.27
C ASN A 751 -51.40 41.32 6.36
N PRO A 752 -50.32 41.79 5.71
CA PRO A 752 -49.05 41.09 5.66
C PRO A 752 -48.39 40.94 7.03
N VAL A 753 -48.73 41.78 8.02
CA VAL A 753 -48.15 41.70 9.38
C VAL A 753 -48.70 40.51 10.17
N GLU A 754 -49.98 40.16 9.98
CA GLU A 754 -50.62 39.04 10.68
C GLU A 754 -50.39 37.71 9.98
N THR A 755 -50.09 37.76 8.69
CA THR A 755 -49.97 36.59 7.81
C THR A 755 -48.54 36.26 7.44
N VAL A 756 -47.52 36.95 7.98
CA VAL A 756 -46.07 36.82 7.65
C VAL A 756 -45.57 35.37 7.62
N HIS A 757 -46.09 34.54 8.52
CA HIS A 757 -45.60 33.14 8.62
C HIS A 757 -46.45 32.11 7.86
N LEU A 758 -47.51 32.58 7.19
CA LEU A 758 -48.41 31.69 6.46
C LEU A 758 -48.03 31.64 4.99
N PRO A 759 -47.92 30.44 4.40
CA PRO A 759 -47.81 30.32 2.96
C PRO A 759 -49.02 30.99 2.28
N PRO A 760 -48.82 31.81 1.22
CA PRO A 760 -49.88 32.55 0.54
C PRO A 760 -51.05 31.67 0.09
N ILE A 761 -50.76 30.43 -0.33
CA ILE A 761 -51.78 29.46 -0.75
C ILE A 761 -52.79 29.12 0.36
N ILE A 762 -52.35 29.08 1.62
CA ILE A 762 -53.22 28.79 2.77
C ILE A 762 -54.17 29.95 3.01
N ILE A 763 -53.66 31.19 2.93
CA ILE A 763 -54.41 32.41 3.07
C ILE A 763 -55.48 32.50 1.97
N LEU A 764 -55.06 32.30 0.72
CA LEU A 764 -55.94 32.33 -0.46
C LEU A 764 -57.05 31.28 -0.37
N ASN A 765 -56.70 30.03 0.00
CA ASN A 765 -57.68 28.99 0.20
C ASN A 765 -58.70 29.36 1.31
N HIS A 766 -58.22 29.90 2.42
CA HIS A 766 -59.09 30.30 3.54
C HIS A 766 -60.02 31.41 3.14
N ILE A 767 -59.56 32.43 2.41
CA ILE A 767 -60.42 33.51 1.88
C ILE A 767 -61.47 32.94 0.95
N LEU A 768 -61.14 32.01 0.07
CA LEU A 768 -62.09 31.36 -0.83
C LEU A 768 -63.14 30.52 -0.08
N VAL A 769 -62.76 29.89 1.05
CA VAL A 769 -63.60 29.07 1.91
C VAL A 769 -64.62 29.94 2.61
N LEU A 770 -64.21 31.15 3.08
CA LEU A 770 -65.14 32.13 3.73
C LEU A 770 -66.14 32.71 2.73
N SER A 771 -65.79 32.77 1.45
CA SER A 771 -66.65 33.23 0.40
C SER A 771 -67.71 32.20 0.05
N ALA A 772 -69.01 32.47 0.32
CA ALA A 772 -70.06 31.56 -0.08
C ALA A 772 -70.35 31.54 -1.60
N LYS A 773 -69.80 32.47 -2.37
CA LYS A 773 -70.00 32.63 -3.81
C LYS A 773 -68.99 31.91 -4.69
N PHE A 774 -67.75 31.85 -4.25
CA PHE A 774 -66.66 31.30 -5.06
C PHE A 774 -66.34 29.84 -4.71
N LYS A 775 -66.13 29.10 -5.77
CA LYS A 775 -65.67 27.66 -5.65
C LYS A 775 -64.18 27.61 -5.53
N LEU A 776 -63.69 26.70 -4.71
CA LEU A 776 -62.28 26.41 -4.64
C LEU A 776 -61.74 25.84 -5.97
N PRO A 777 -60.46 25.94 -6.25
CA PRO A 777 -59.84 25.38 -7.47
C PRO A 777 -60.12 23.91 -7.69
N ASN A 778 -60.16 23.08 -6.61
CA ASN A 778 -60.51 21.64 -6.71
C ASN A 778 -61.92 21.44 -7.31
N ASP A 779 -62.93 22.25 -6.91
CA ASP A 779 -64.26 22.12 -7.44
C ASP A 779 -64.37 22.59 -8.91
N VAL A 780 -63.58 23.59 -9.28
CA VAL A 780 -63.51 24.09 -10.66
C VAL A 780 -62.92 23.05 -11.61
N HIS A 781 -61.92 22.32 -11.15
CA HIS A 781 -61.23 21.30 -11.94
C HIS A 781 -61.78 19.88 -11.74
N ASN A 782 -62.81 19.69 -10.94
CA ASN A 782 -63.38 18.39 -10.52
C ASN A 782 -62.33 17.46 -9.90
N TRP A 783 -61.43 18.04 -9.11
CA TRP A 783 -60.49 17.26 -8.32
C TRP A 783 -61.08 16.98 -6.93
N THR A 784 -60.64 15.87 -6.34
CA THR A 784 -60.88 15.65 -4.91
C THR A 784 -59.99 16.60 -4.09
N GLU A 785 -60.39 16.92 -2.86
CA GLU A 785 -59.61 17.76 -1.94
C GLU A 785 -58.18 17.19 -1.76
N HIS A 786 -58.06 15.86 -1.72
CA HIS A 786 -56.78 15.17 -1.64
C HIS A 786 -55.92 15.39 -2.89
N GLU A 787 -56.49 15.26 -4.08
CA GLU A 787 -55.78 15.50 -5.33
C GLU A 787 -55.30 16.95 -5.45
N TYR A 788 -56.07 17.87 -4.97
CA TYR A 788 -55.70 19.29 -4.94
C TYR A 788 -54.52 19.54 -4.01
N VAL A 789 -54.56 19.02 -2.78
CA VAL A 789 -53.46 19.16 -1.83
C VAL A 789 -52.19 18.50 -2.39
N LEU A 790 -52.28 17.29 -2.99
CA LEU A 790 -51.15 16.64 -3.64
C LEU A 790 -50.59 17.46 -4.82
N TRP A 791 -51.45 18.16 -5.54
CA TRP A 791 -51.02 19.05 -6.62
C TRP A 791 -50.24 20.23 -6.06
N ILE A 792 -50.71 20.86 -5.00
CA ILE A 792 -50.00 21.96 -4.31
C ILE A 792 -48.64 21.51 -3.80
N GLU A 793 -48.51 20.30 -3.24
CA GLU A 793 -47.24 19.78 -2.74
C GLU A 793 -46.19 19.55 -3.83
N LYS A 794 -46.63 19.34 -5.07
CA LYS A 794 -45.74 19.01 -6.20
C LYS A 794 -45.32 20.20 -7.06
N HIS A 795 -46.00 21.33 -6.94
CA HIS A 795 -45.79 22.48 -7.79
C HIS A 795 -45.24 23.67 -6.99
N ASP A 796 -44.49 24.52 -7.65
CA ASP A 796 -43.85 25.67 -7.05
C ASP A 796 -44.90 26.74 -6.71
N GLN A 797 -44.54 27.69 -5.82
CA GLN A 797 -45.43 28.72 -5.33
C GLN A 797 -46.06 29.55 -6.46
N GLU A 798 -45.27 29.91 -7.48
CA GLU A 798 -45.78 30.65 -8.64
C GLU A 798 -46.87 29.89 -9.40
N GLU A 799 -46.70 28.59 -9.61
CA GLU A 799 -47.69 27.73 -10.25
C GLU A 799 -48.96 27.59 -9.42
N GLN A 800 -48.81 27.50 -8.09
CA GLN A 800 -49.93 27.46 -7.14
C GLN A 800 -50.75 28.75 -7.20
N LEU A 801 -50.09 29.91 -7.19
CA LEU A 801 -50.73 31.22 -7.30
C LEU A 801 -51.44 31.39 -8.65
N ASN A 802 -50.80 30.98 -9.74
CA ASN A 802 -51.37 31.02 -11.08
C ASN A 802 -52.61 30.12 -11.22
N LEU A 803 -52.67 28.99 -10.52
CA LEU A 803 -53.87 28.14 -10.52
C LEU A 803 -55.05 28.84 -9.88
N ILE A 804 -54.85 29.48 -8.72
CA ILE A 804 -55.90 30.21 -8.03
C ILE A 804 -56.37 31.39 -8.88
N GLU A 805 -55.48 32.18 -9.44
CA GLU A 805 -55.81 33.29 -10.30
C GLU A 805 -56.61 32.86 -11.51
N LYS A 806 -56.18 31.78 -12.22
CA LYS A 806 -56.93 31.23 -13.35
C LYS A 806 -58.31 30.74 -12.96
N SER A 807 -58.45 30.05 -11.81
CA SER A 807 -59.70 29.53 -11.33
C SER A 807 -60.65 30.65 -10.93
N LEU A 808 -60.14 31.71 -10.30
CA LEU A 808 -60.93 32.92 -9.94
C LEU A 808 -61.40 33.68 -11.19
N ASN A 809 -60.48 33.94 -12.13
CA ASN A 809 -60.77 34.61 -13.39
C ASN A 809 -61.75 33.82 -14.27
N ALA A 810 -61.75 32.51 -14.26
CA ALA A 810 -62.72 31.67 -14.93
C ALA A 810 -64.12 31.78 -14.31
N GLN A 811 -64.14 31.87 -12.99
CA GLN A 811 -65.42 32.05 -12.28
C GLN A 811 -66.05 33.51 -12.45
N LEU A 812 -65.17 34.53 -12.45
CA LEU A 812 -65.54 35.90 -12.67
C LEU A 812 -66.10 36.12 -14.10
N LYS A 813 -65.55 35.47 -15.10
CA LYS A 813 -66.09 35.51 -16.48
C LYS A 813 -67.46 34.86 -16.62
N ASN A 814 -67.83 33.98 -15.70
CA ASN A 814 -69.12 33.27 -15.72
C ASN A 814 -70.12 33.89 -14.76
N ALA A 815 -69.73 34.90 -13.98
CA ALA A 815 -70.64 35.66 -13.06
C ALA A 815 -71.25 36.88 -13.79
N GLU A 816 -72.56 37.07 -13.67
CA GLU A 816 -73.31 38.30 -14.15
C GLU A 816 -72.68 39.50 -13.46
N GLU A 817 -72.85 40.74 -14.15
CA GLU A 817 -72.30 42.04 -13.76
C GLU A 817 -72.31 42.31 -12.24
N GLY A 818 -71.08 42.50 -11.61
CA GLY A 818 -70.88 42.83 -10.20
C GLY A 818 -69.93 41.96 -9.40
N GLY A 819 -69.37 40.93 -9.99
CA GLY A 819 -68.48 40.02 -9.30
C GLY A 819 -67.12 40.63 -8.93
N GLU A 820 -66.70 41.69 -9.64
CA GLU A 820 -65.36 42.30 -9.40
C GLU A 820 -65.29 43.19 -8.15
N ASP A 821 -66.44 43.68 -7.66
CA ASP A 821 -66.53 44.51 -6.47
C ASP A 821 -66.72 43.74 -5.15
N ASP A 822 -66.71 42.42 -5.23
CA ASP A 822 -66.81 41.59 -4.01
C ASP A 822 -65.54 41.75 -3.15
N LEU A 823 -65.74 41.95 -1.86
CA LEU A 823 -64.68 42.13 -0.88
C LEU A 823 -63.66 41.02 -0.99
N TYR A 824 -64.10 39.77 -1.13
CA TYR A 824 -63.20 38.59 -1.17
C TYR A 824 -62.32 38.50 -2.44
N VAL A 825 -62.81 39.02 -3.58
CA VAL A 825 -62.00 39.11 -4.82
C VAL A 825 -60.90 40.14 -4.64
N LYS A 826 -61.18 41.28 -3.99
CA LYS A 826 -60.15 42.29 -3.70
C LYS A 826 -59.12 41.78 -2.76
N LEU A 827 -59.50 41.05 -1.71
CA LEU A 827 -58.58 40.41 -0.77
C LEU A 827 -57.66 39.32 -1.45
N VAL A 828 -58.26 38.49 -2.32
CA VAL A 828 -57.50 37.53 -3.07
C VAL A 828 -56.46 38.20 -3.98
N ARG A 829 -56.85 39.30 -4.68
CA ARG A 829 -55.90 40.03 -5.53
C ARG A 829 -54.79 40.70 -4.71
N GLU A 830 -55.10 41.30 -3.59
CA GLU A 830 -54.12 41.90 -2.67
C GLU A 830 -53.12 40.88 -2.17
N VAL A 831 -53.56 39.68 -1.76
CA VAL A 831 -52.66 38.61 -1.31
C VAL A 831 -51.80 38.08 -2.48
N LEU A 832 -52.36 37.96 -3.69
CA LEU A 832 -51.61 37.55 -4.88
C LEU A 832 -50.54 38.59 -5.23
N ASP A 833 -50.85 39.89 -5.16
CA ASP A 833 -49.89 40.94 -5.46
C ASP A 833 -48.78 41.01 -4.41
N HIS A 834 -49.11 40.91 -3.11
CA HIS A 834 -48.13 40.84 -2.04
C HIS A 834 -47.20 39.63 -2.22
N ALA A 835 -47.75 38.43 -2.48
CA ALA A 835 -46.98 37.22 -2.63
C ALA A 835 -46.00 37.24 -3.83
N ARG A 836 -46.35 37.95 -4.91
CA ARG A 836 -45.50 38.17 -6.07
C ARG A 836 -44.41 39.22 -5.82
N HIS A 837 -44.72 40.30 -5.05
CA HIS A 837 -43.72 41.30 -4.68
C HIS A 837 -42.66 40.76 -3.73
N ASP A 838 -43.03 39.89 -2.77
CA ASP A 838 -42.10 39.26 -1.84
C ASP A 838 -41.12 38.30 -2.56
N GLU A 839 -41.53 37.70 -3.70
CA GLU A 839 -40.63 36.88 -4.54
C GLU A 839 -39.61 37.73 -5.31
N ASP A 840 -39.98 38.93 -5.77
CA ASP A 840 -39.07 39.83 -6.49
C ASP A 840 -38.01 40.47 -5.57
N GLU A 841 -38.30 40.64 -4.25
CA GLU A 841 -37.38 41.20 -3.26
C GLU A 841 -36.38 40.15 -2.70
N THR A 842 -36.57 38.85 -2.92
CA THR A 842 -35.67 37.78 -2.50
C THR A 842 -35.11 37.00 -3.66
N PRO A 843 -34.21 37.58 -4.50
CA PRO A 843 -33.55 36.84 -5.54
C PRO A 843 -32.43 35.97 -4.93
N GLY A 844 -32.71 34.72 -4.70
CA GLY A 844 -31.61 33.71 -4.71
C GLY A 844 -30.88 33.43 -3.42
N VAL A 845 -31.54 32.80 -2.46
CA VAL A 845 -30.88 31.91 -1.52
C VAL A 845 -31.52 30.53 -1.66
N ARG A 846 -30.98 29.75 -2.59
CA ARG A 846 -31.16 28.31 -2.68
C ARG A 846 -29.81 27.62 -2.83
#